data_19e2d4175aaafa0b1cc9d0f81f392906
#
_entry.id   19e2d4175aaafa0b1cc9d0f81f392906
#
_cell.length_a   1.000
_cell.length_b   1.000
_cell.length_c   1.000
_cell.angle_alpha   90.00
_cell.angle_beta   90.00
_cell.angle_gamma   90.00
#
_symmetry.space_group_name_H-M   'P 1'
#
loop_
_entity.id
_entity.type
_entity.pdbx_description
1 polymer ?
#
loop_
_entity_poly.entity_id
_entity_poly.type
_entity_poly.pdbx_seq_one_letter_code
_entity_poly.pdbx_strand_id
1 'polypeptide(L)'
;MAKITWTRTDEAPLLATYSLKPIVEAFASTAGIDVETRDISLAARIAAQFPERLTEEQKVEDALAELGKMAKTPEANIIKLPNISASLVQLKKAIAELQAAGYDLPDYPDNPSTEEEKDIATRYDSVKGSAVNPVLREGNSDRRAPEAVKNFVKKHPHRMGEWSKDSKTNVATMADNDFRHNEKSVILENEDTLSIVLKTADGEQTLLPELPVLKGEVIDGTFMSAKALDEFLIAQVKRAKEEGVLFSTHLKATMMKVSDPILFGHVVRAFFADVYDKYGEELLAAGLNGENGLGAIYEGLKNLDNGEEIKAAFDAALSDGPDLAMVNSHKGITNLHVPSDVIIDASMPAMIRTSGHMWNKNDEEQDTLAVIPDSSYAGVYQAVIEDCKENGAFDPTTMGTVPNVGLMAQKAEEYGSHNKTFKIPAAGTVEVRNSQGEVLISHDVEEGDIWRACQTKDAPIQDWVKLAVNRARLSGMKTIFWLDPERGHDRNIKSLVEKYLKDHDTEGLDISIEDPVTATKTSIERIRRGEDTISVTGNVLRDYNTDLFPILELGTSAKMLSVVPLMAGGGLFETGAGGSAPKHVQQVEEENHLRWDSLGEFLALAESFRHEKQTNGNEKAGVLAATLDKATERLLNEGKSPSRKVGEIDNRGSHFFLATFWAEELANQTDDADLAAAFKDVASQLSSQADEIAQALVDAQGNPADLGGYYWPNDEKTSAIMRPVAQFNEIIDGLKK
;
A
#
# COMPACT_ATOMS: atom_id res chain seq x y z
N MET A 1 5.34 -33.15 -0.58
CA MET A 1 4.80 -32.66 0.68
C MET A 1 4.33 -31.24 0.42
N ALA A 2 3.12 -30.89 0.82
CA ALA A 2 2.61 -29.54 0.67
C ALA A 2 3.46 -28.55 1.48
N LYS A 3 3.69 -27.37 0.93
CA LYS A 3 4.57 -26.36 1.56
C LYS A 3 3.92 -25.00 1.59
N ILE A 4 4.10 -24.30 2.71
CA ILE A 4 3.87 -22.87 2.84
C ILE A 4 5.22 -22.19 3.00
N THR A 5 5.49 -21.16 2.21
CA THR A 5 6.69 -20.35 2.31
C THR A 5 6.39 -19.11 3.13
N TRP A 6 6.99 -19.04 4.32
CA TRP A 6 6.87 -17.90 5.24
C TRP A 6 8.06 -16.98 5.05
N THR A 7 7.82 -15.69 4.79
CA THR A 7 8.93 -14.76 4.67
C THR A 7 9.41 -14.28 6.04
N ARG A 8 10.72 -14.41 6.31
CA ARG A 8 11.39 -13.71 7.40
C ARG A 8 11.67 -12.28 6.94
N THR A 9 11.30 -11.31 7.75
CA THR A 9 11.39 -9.89 7.41
C THR A 9 12.16 -9.10 8.45
N ASP A 10 11.73 -7.89 8.74
CA ASP A 10 12.42 -6.94 9.61
C ASP A 10 11.52 -6.52 10.77
N GLU A 11 12.09 -5.90 11.79
CA GLU A 11 11.41 -5.10 12.82
C GLU A 11 10.30 -5.88 13.56
N ALA A 12 9.19 -5.22 13.87
CA ALA A 12 8.08 -5.83 14.62
C ALA A 12 7.49 -7.08 13.98
N PRO A 13 7.26 -7.16 12.65
CA PRO A 13 6.82 -8.40 12.01
C PRO A 13 7.80 -9.57 12.17
N LEU A 14 9.11 -9.30 12.17
CA LEU A 14 10.11 -10.31 12.47
C LEU A 14 9.98 -10.79 13.90
N LEU A 15 9.90 -9.89 14.88
CA LEU A 15 9.74 -10.25 16.29
C LEU A 15 8.49 -11.11 16.50
N ALA A 16 7.35 -10.71 15.93
CA ALA A 16 6.12 -11.49 15.97
C ALA A 16 6.27 -12.89 15.37
N THR A 17 7.10 -13.06 14.35
CA THR A 17 7.38 -14.36 13.72
C THR A 17 8.01 -15.36 14.69
N TYR A 18 8.90 -14.93 15.58
CA TYR A 18 9.48 -15.84 16.58
C TYR A 18 8.44 -16.46 17.50
N SER A 19 7.38 -15.74 17.83
CA SER A 19 6.26 -16.25 18.63
C SER A 19 5.24 -17.02 17.79
N LEU A 20 4.87 -16.53 16.61
CA LEU A 20 3.78 -17.08 15.80
C LEU A 20 4.18 -18.31 14.98
N LYS A 21 5.34 -18.27 14.32
CA LYS A 21 5.74 -19.33 13.38
C LYS A 21 5.80 -20.73 14.03
N PRO A 22 6.29 -20.92 15.25
CA PRO A 22 6.24 -22.24 15.91
C PRO A 22 4.83 -22.78 16.08
N ILE A 23 3.83 -21.91 16.33
CA ILE A 23 2.41 -22.29 16.39
C ILE A 23 1.93 -22.72 15.01
N VAL A 24 2.22 -21.91 13.98
CA VAL A 24 1.85 -22.20 12.60
C VAL A 24 2.43 -23.55 12.14
N GLU A 25 3.72 -23.79 12.38
CA GLU A 25 4.38 -25.07 12.04
C GLU A 25 3.71 -26.26 12.72
N ALA A 26 3.41 -26.13 14.01
CA ALA A 26 2.79 -27.20 14.77
C ALA A 26 1.38 -27.53 14.25
N PHE A 27 0.55 -26.52 14.02
CA PHE A 27 -0.80 -26.70 13.50
C PHE A 27 -0.81 -27.19 12.04
N ALA A 28 0.00 -26.61 11.17
CA ALA A 28 0.12 -27.01 9.77
C ALA A 28 0.61 -28.47 9.60
N SER A 29 1.50 -28.93 10.48
CA SER A 29 2.02 -30.29 10.43
C SER A 29 0.93 -31.35 10.57
N THR A 30 -0.17 -31.06 11.29
CA THR A 30 -1.32 -31.96 11.46
C THR A 30 -2.09 -32.20 10.16
N ALA A 31 -1.94 -31.30 9.18
CA ALA A 31 -2.47 -31.43 7.83
C ALA A 31 -1.41 -31.88 6.80
N GLY A 32 -0.22 -32.30 7.24
CA GLY A 32 0.87 -32.70 6.37
C GLY A 32 1.50 -31.57 5.57
N ILE A 33 1.42 -30.35 6.08
CA ILE A 33 1.97 -29.14 5.46
C ILE A 33 3.25 -28.75 6.18
N ASP A 34 4.33 -28.59 5.40
CA ASP A 34 5.60 -28.06 5.87
C ASP A 34 5.64 -26.53 5.72
N VAL A 35 6.27 -25.84 6.67
CA VAL A 35 6.41 -24.37 6.65
C VAL A 35 7.89 -24.02 6.51
N GLU A 36 8.31 -23.68 5.31
CA GLU A 36 9.68 -23.24 5.05
C GLU A 36 9.81 -21.72 5.17
N THR A 37 11.03 -21.27 5.44
CA THR A 37 11.33 -19.84 5.58
C THR A 37 12.20 -19.36 4.43
N ARG A 38 11.91 -18.12 3.93
CA ARG A 38 12.78 -17.37 3.03
C ARG A 38 13.04 -15.99 3.64
N ASP A 39 14.31 -15.66 3.83
CA ASP A 39 14.73 -14.43 4.52
C ASP A 39 14.87 -13.27 3.53
N ILE A 40 13.93 -12.34 3.58
CA ILE A 40 13.91 -11.10 2.77
C ILE A 40 14.17 -9.86 3.62
N SER A 41 14.71 -10.03 4.83
CA SER A 41 15.13 -8.90 5.67
C SER A 41 16.17 -8.03 4.95
N LEU A 42 16.27 -6.77 5.34
CA LEU A 42 17.25 -5.85 4.75
C LEU A 42 18.68 -6.40 4.90
N ALA A 43 19.01 -6.89 6.08
CA ALA A 43 20.35 -7.44 6.35
C ALA A 43 20.65 -8.68 5.49
N ALA A 44 19.70 -9.60 5.35
CA ALA A 44 19.86 -10.77 4.49
C ALA A 44 20.04 -10.38 3.01
N ARG A 45 19.25 -9.41 2.53
CA ARG A 45 19.37 -8.90 1.16
C ARG A 45 20.70 -8.20 0.90
N ILE A 46 21.24 -7.50 1.90
CA ILE A 46 22.59 -6.89 1.85
C ILE A 46 23.65 -8.00 1.76
N ALA A 47 23.63 -8.97 2.68
CA ALA A 47 24.62 -10.04 2.72
C ALA A 47 24.64 -10.88 1.44
N ALA A 48 23.47 -11.16 0.87
CA ALA A 48 23.32 -11.90 -0.38
C ALA A 48 23.97 -11.20 -1.61
N GLN A 49 24.27 -9.90 -1.54
CA GLN A 49 24.94 -9.17 -2.63
C GLN A 49 26.47 -9.39 -2.66
N PHE A 50 27.08 -9.89 -1.57
CA PHE A 50 28.54 -10.02 -1.43
C PHE A 50 28.98 -11.42 -0.99
N PRO A 51 28.47 -12.51 -1.59
CA PRO A 51 28.76 -13.87 -1.14
C PRO A 51 30.26 -14.22 -1.23
N GLU A 52 31.00 -13.58 -2.14
CA GLU A 52 32.43 -13.77 -2.33
C GLU A 52 33.31 -13.23 -1.18
N ARG A 53 32.74 -12.34 -0.35
CA ARG A 53 33.44 -11.74 0.81
C ARG A 53 33.12 -12.44 2.13
N LEU A 54 32.12 -13.32 2.12
CA LEU A 54 31.60 -13.95 3.33
C LEU A 54 32.18 -15.37 3.52
N THR A 55 32.34 -15.80 4.77
CA THR A 55 32.63 -17.19 5.09
C THR A 55 31.45 -18.08 4.73
N GLU A 56 31.67 -19.38 4.57
CA GLU A 56 30.58 -20.32 4.23
C GLU A 56 29.45 -20.32 5.27
N GLU A 57 29.74 -20.03 6.54
CA GLU A 57 28.76 -19.94 7.62
C GLU A 57 27.97 -18.61 7.58
N GLN A 58 28.54 -17.56 6.98
CA GLN A 58 27.92 -16.24 6.85
C GLN A 58 27.15 -16.04 5.54
N LYS A 59 27.36 -16.94 4.57
CA LYS A 59 26.66 -16.84 3.28
C LYS A 59 25.17 -16.98 3.47
N VAL A 60 24.44 -16.05 2.88
CA VAL A 60 22.98 -16.00 2.84
C VAL A 60 22.53 -16.26 1.40
N GLU A 61 21.55 -17.13 1.23
CA GLU A 61 20.92 -17.34 -0.07
C GLU A 61 20.21 -16.07 -0.54
N ASP A 62 20.19 -15.84 -1.84
CA ASP A 62 19.35 -14.78 -2.43
C ASP A 62 17.87 -15.23 -2.43
N ALA A 63 17.26 -15.17 -1.24
CA ALA A 63 15.89 -15.60 -1.02
C ALA A 63 14.88 -14.80 -1.86
N LEU A 64 15.17 -13.53 -2.16
CA LEU A 64 14.31 -12.73 -3.01
C LEU A 64 14.30 -13.22 -4.46
N ALA A 65 15.47 -13.56 -5.01
CA ALA A 65 15.55 -14.15 -6.35
C ALA A 65 14.86 -15.52 -6.42
N GLU A 66 14.97 -16.34 -5.37
CA GLU A 66 14.25 -17.62 -5.28
C GLU A 66 12.74 -17.44 -5.22
N LEU A 67 12.26 -16.53 -4.39
CA LEU A 67 10.83 -16.18 -4.33
C LEU A 67 10.30 -15.66 -5.66
N GLY A 68 11.09 -14.85 -6.37
CA GLY A 68 10.74 -14.38 -7.71
C GLY A 68 10.58 -15.51 -8.73
N LYS A 69 11.40 -16.55 -8.65
CA LYS A 69 11.25 -17.77 -9.47
C LYS A 69 10.03 -18.56 -9.02
N MET A 70 9.85 -18.75 -7.72
CA MET A 70 8.71 -19.45 -7.12
C MET A 70 7.37 -18.81 -7.51
N ALA A 71 7.28 -17.48 -7.49
CA ALA A 71 6.08 -16.74 -7.86
C ALA A 71 5.60 -17.02 -9.30
N LYS A 72 6.48 -17.56 -10.14
CA LYS A 72 6.19 -17.96 -11.54
C LYS A 72 5.89 -19.45 -11.68
N THR A 73 5.58 -20.14 -10.59
CA THR A 73 5.24 -21.56 -10.58
C THR A 73 3.85 -21.81 -9.96
N PRO A 74 3.15 -22.86 -10.37
CA PRO A 74 1.82 -23.18 -9.81
C PRO A 74 1.88 -23.68 -8.36
N GLU A 75 3.04 -24.11 -7.88
CA GLU A 75 3.25 -24.65 -6.52
C GLU A 75 3.41 -23.55 -5.47
N ALA A 76 3.57 -22.29 -5.88
CA ALA A 76 3.79 -21.19 -4.96
C ALA A 76 2.63 -21.04 -3.95
N ASN A 77 2.98 -21.00 -2.68
CA ASN A 77 2.06 -20.68 -1.57
C ASN A 77 2.86 -19.84 -0.57
N ILE A 78 2.86 -18.51 -0.79
CA ILE A 78 3.76 -17.58 -0.14
C ILE A 78 2.97 -16.66 0.79
N ILE A 79 3.35 -16.63 2.08
CA ILE A 79 2.88 -15.61 3.03
C ILE A 79 3.99 -14.55 3.15
N LYS A 80 3.71 -13.37 2.65
CA LYS A 80 4.65 -12.25 2.64
C LYS A 80 4.30 -11.24 3.74
N LEU A 81 5.20 -11.10 4.70
CA LEU A 81 5.12 -10.12 5.77
C LEU A 81 5.68 -8.76 5.32
N PRO A 82 5.33 -7.66 6.02
CA PRO A 82 5.92 -6.35 5.78
C PRO A 82 7.44 -6.38 5.95
N ASN A 83 8.15 -5.70 5.06
CA ASN A 83 9.61 -5.57 5.07
C ASN A 83 10.04 -4.11 4.93
N ILE A 84 11.28 -3.80 5.31
CA ILE A 84 11.84 -2.46 5.17
C ILE A 84 12.01 -2.11 3.69
N SER A 85 11.44 -0.96 3.30
CA SER A 85 11.76 -0.26 2.05
C SER A 85 12.88 0.73 2.38
N ALA A 86 14.14 0.29 2.23
CA ALA A 86 15.29 0.94 2.83
C ALA A 86 15.60 2.32 2.24
N SER A 87 15.69 3.34 3.10
CA SER A 87 16.39 4.59 2.78
C SER A 87 17.92 4.38 2.80
N LEU A 88 18.66 5.32 2.22
CA LEU A 88 20.13 5.26 2.29
C LEU A 88 20.66 5.25 3.74
N VAL A 89 20.00 5.98 4.63
CA VAL A 89 20.37 6.01 6.05
C VAL A 89 20.16 4.65 6.70
N GLN A 90 19.03 3.99 6.44
CA GLN A 90 18.76 2.64 6.95
C GLN A 90 19.73 1.61 6.35
N LEU A 91 20.02 1.71 5.06
CA LEU A 91 21.00 0.85 4.38
C LEU A 91 22.37 0.93 5.06
N LYS A 92 22.89 2.14 5.26
CA LYS A 92 24.19 2.36 5.93
C LYS A 92 24.23 1.85 7.36
N LYS A 93 23.14 2.02 8.12
CA LYS A 93 23.02 1.47 9.48
C LYS A 93 23.04 -0.05 9.48
N ALA A 94 22.33 -0.70 8.55
CA ALA A 94 22.31 -2.16 8.44
C ALA A 94 23.69 -2.70 8.04
N ILE A 95 24.40 -2.04 7.12
CA ILE A 95 25.78 -2.40 6.76
C ILE A 95 26.70 -2.33 8.00
N ALA A 96 26.66 -1.22 8.74
CA ALA A 96 27.48 -1.04 9.93
C ALA A 96 27.20 -2.08 11.01
N GLU A 97 25.92 -2.48 11.20
CA GLU A 97 25.54 -3.52 12.16
C GLU A 97 26.09 -4.89 11.75
N LEU A 98 25.99 -5.25 10.47
CA LEU A 98 26.58 -6.48 9.94
C LEU A 98 28.11 -6.50 10.05
N GLN A 99 28.79 -5.39 9.75
CA GLN A 99 30.23 -5.24 9.92
C GLN A 99 30.64 -5.44 11.40
N ALA A 100 29.87 -4.85 12.33
CA ALA A 100 30.09 -5.04 13.76
C ALA A 100 29.87 -6.50 14.21
N ALA A 101 29.03 -7.25 13.52
CA ALA A 101 28.82 -8.67 13.71
C ALA A 101 29.88 -9.56 13.01
N GLY A 102 30.88 -8.95 12.37
CA GLY A 102 32.01 -9.65 11.75
C GLY A 102 31.82 -10.03 10.28
N TYR A 103 30.84 -9.45 9.59
CA TYR A 103 30.66 -9.64 8.15
C TYR A 103 31.60 -8.72 7.37
N ASP A 104 32.39 -9.29 6.45
CA ASP A 104 33.29 -8.50 5.58
C ASP A 104 32.50 -7.85 4.44
N LEU A 105 31.85 -6.74 4.74
CA LEU A 105 31.07 -5.97 3.77
C LEU A 105 31.73 -4.62 3.52
N PRO A 106 31.75 -4.12 2.25
CA PRO A 106 32.28 -2.80 1.95
C PRO A 106 31.33 -1.71 2.46
N ASP A 107 31.86 -0.53 2.72
CA ASP A 107 31.04 0.66 2.97
C ASP A 107 30.28 1.07 1.70
N TYR A 108 29.14 1.72 1.88
CA TYR A 108 28.42 2.32 0.75
C TYR A 108 29.20 3.51 0.20
N PRO A 109 29.64 3.52 -1.07
CA PRO A 109 30.37 4.63 -1.66
C PRO A 109 29.42 5.78 -2.02
N ASP A 110 29.50 6.90 -1.31
CA ASP A 110 28.65 8.08 -1.58
C ASP A 110 28.96 8.76 -2.93
N ASN A 111 30.22 8.70 -3.37
CA ASN A 111 30.68 9.29 -4.62
C ASN A 111 31.59 8.30 -5.35
N PRO A 112 31.02 7.25 -5.97
CA PRO A 112 31.80 6.19 -6.60
C PRO A 112 32.64 6.73 -7.77
N SER A 113 33.94 6.57 -7.69
CA SER A 113 34.92 7.07 -8.68
C SER A 113 35.59 5.95 -9.47
N THR A 114 35.77 4.79 -8.86
CA THR A 114 36.37 3.60 -9.50
C THR A 114 35.29 2.62 -9.98
N GLU A 115 35.65 1.71 -10.88
CA GLU A 115 34.71 0.66 -11.34
C GLU A 115 34.29 -0.27 -10.19
N GLU A 116 35.19 -0.55 -9.23
CA GLU A 116 34.83 -1.33 -8.05
C GLU A 116 33.81 -0.59 -7.17
N GLU A 117 34.03 0.70 -6.90
CA GLU A 117 33.06 1.52 -6.14
C GLU A 117 31.71 1.63 -6.85
N LYS A 118 31.67 1.73 -8.16
CA LYS A 118 30.43 1.73 -8.95
C LYS A 118 29.70 0.40 -8.86
N ASP A 119 30.43 -0.73 -8.93
CA ASP A 119 29.86 -2.06 -8.75
C ASP A 119 29.26 -2.22 -7.35
N ILE A 120 29.99 -1.83 -6.30
CA ILE A 120 29.51 -1.84 -4.93
C ILE A 120 28.23 -0.98 -4.77
N ALA A 121 28.24 0.25 -5.33
CA ALA A 121 27.06 1.13 -5.31
C ALA A 121 25.87 0.47 -5.99
N THR A 122 26.07 -0.13 -7.17
CA THR A 122 25.03 -0.80 -7.94
C THR A 122 24.41 -1.97 -7.15
N ARG A 123 25.23 -2.79 -6.51
CA ARG A 123 24.76 -3.91 -5.67
C ARG A 123 23.92 -3.40 -4.50
N TYR A 124 24.38 -2.41 -3.76
CA TYR A 124 23.63 -1.83 -2.65
C TYR A 124 22.35 -1.10 -3.11
N ASP A 125 22.40 -0.42 -4.25
CA ASP A 125 21.23 0.26 -4.82
C ASP A 125 20.12 -0.74 -5.22
N SER A 126 20.48 -1.98 -5.54
CA SER A 126 19.50 -3.02 -5.85
C SER A 126 18.64 -3.43 -4.65
N VAL A 127 19.12 -3.24 -3.42
CA VAL A 127 18.40 -3.56 -2.17
C VAL A 127 17.76 -2.32 -1.51
N LYS A 128 18.00 -1.14 -2.04
CA LYS A 128 17.45 0.14 -1.58
C LYS A 128 16.02 0.35 -2.08
N GLY A 129 15.19 1.04 -1.32
CA GLY A 129 13.81 1.35 -1.70
C GLY A 129 12.90 0.12 -1.75
N SER A 130 11.89 0.16 -2.62
CA SER A 130 10.91 -0.92 -2.80
C SER A 130 11.48 -2.05 -3.67
N ALA A 131 12.41 -2.83 -3.15
CA ALA A 131 13.08 -3.89 -3.90
C ALA A 131 12.28 -5.21 -3.94
N VAL A 132 11.46 -5.49 -2.93
CA VAL A 132 10.77 -6.79 -2.77
C VAL A 132 9.50 -6.90 -3.59
N ASN A 133 8.58 -5.94 -3.45
CA ASN A 133 7.27 -6.01 -4.08
C ASN A 133 7.31 -6.18 -5.61
N PRO A 134 8.17 -5.48 -6.38
CA PRO A 134 8.21 -5.66 -7.83
C PRO A 134 8.57 -7.08 -8.26
N VAL A 135 9.36 -7.79 -7.48
CA VAL A 135 9.79 -9.18 -7.78
C VAL A 135 8.65 -10.17 -7.60
N LEU A 136 7.79 -9.93 -6.61
CA LEU A 136 6.69 -10.84 -6.24
C LEU A 136 5.37 -10.54 -6.95
N ARG A 137 5.23 -9.40 -7.64
CA ARG A 137 3.98 -9.00 -8.32
C ARG A 137 3.78 -9.72 -9.65
N GLU A 138 3.63 -11.02 -9.60
CA GLU A 138 3.32 -11.90 -10.73
C GLU A 138 1.82 -12.30 -10.75
N GLY A 139 0.96 -11.49 -10.16
CA GLY A 139 -0.48 -11.65 -10.16
C GLY A 139 -1.21 -10.34 -9.90
N ASN A 140 -2.49 -10.33 -10.18
CA ASN A 140 -3.40 -9.23 -9.87
C ASN A 140 -3.96 -9.40 -8.46
N SER A 141 -4.37 -8.29 -7.82
CA SER A 141 -4.84 -8.34 -6.44
C SER A 141 -6.31 -8.67 -6.31
N ASP A 142 -6.64 -9.40 -5.25
CA ASP A 142 -7.98 -9.64 -4.75
C ASP A 142 -8.02 -9.21 -3.29
N ARG A 143 -8.60 -8.04 -3.04
CA ARG A 143 -8.70 -7.45 -1.70
C ARG A 143 -10.13 -7.47 -1.21
N ARG A 144 -10.32 -8.00 0.00
CA ARG A 144 -11.61 -8.21 0.61
C ARG A 144 -11.63 -7.87 2.08
N ALA A 145 -12.78 -7.40 2.59
CA ALA A 145 -13.02 -7.37 4.03
C ALA A 145 -13.20 -8.82 4.53
N PRO A 146 -12.39 -9.27 5.49
CA PRO A 146 -12.54 -10.60 6.06
C PRO A 146 -13.85 -10.73 6.84
N GLU A 147 -14.51 -11.88 6.76
CA GLU A 147 -15.79 -12.11 7.45
C GLU A 147 -15.67 -11.92 8.98
N ALA A 148 -14.60 -12.42 9.58
CA ALA A 148 -14.35 -12.25 11.01
C ALA A 148 -14.28 -10.78 11.44
N VAL A 149 -13.62 -9.93 10.64
CA VAL A 149 -13.52 -8.48 10.90
C VAL A 149 -14.86 -7.79 10.66
N LYS A 150 -15.56 -8.14 9.59
CA LYS A 150 -16.90 -7.60 9.29
C LYS A 150 -17.90 -7.92 10.40
N ASN A 151 -17.92 -9.17 10.87
CA ASN A 151 -18.80 -9.61 11.98
C ASN A 151 -18.46 -8.87 13.28
N PHE A 152 -17.18 -8.66 13.56
CA PHE A 152 -16.76 -7.86 14.71
C PHE A 152 -17.25 -6.41 14.61
N VAL A 153 -17.08 -5.75 13.46
CA VAL A 153 -17.49 -4.36 13.25
C VAL A 153 -19.01 -4.18 13.37
N LYS A 154 -19.79 -5.16 12.89
CA LYS A 154 -21.26 -5.14 13.08
C LYS A 154 -21.69 -5.12 14.55
N LYS A 155 -20.91 -5.77 15.42
CA LYS A 155 -21.15 -5.80 16.87
C LYS A 155 -20.53 -4.60 17.60
N HIS A 156 -19.43 -4.08 17.06
CA HIS A 156 -18.61 -3.00 17.64
C HIS A 156 -18.31 -1.94 16.58
N PRO A 157 -19.33 -1.18 16.10
CA PRO A 157 -19.15 -0.24 15.01
C PRO A 157 -18.22 0.90 15.41
N HIS A 158 -17.36 1.30 14.49
CA HIS A 158 -16.54 2.50 14.64
C HIS A 158 -17.40 3.76 14.46
N ARG A 159 -16.90 4.87 14.99
CA ARG A 159 -17.59 6.15 14.87
C ARG A 159 -17.53 6.69 13.45
N MET A 160 -18.69 7.13 12.94
CA MET A 160 -18.88 7.93 11.73
C MET A 160 -19.40 9.31 12.10
N GLY A 161 -18.92 10.38 11.47
CA GLY A 161 -19.42 11.72 11.65
C GLY A 161 -20.77 11.92 10.96
N GLU A 162 -21.64 12.74 11.55
CA GLU A 162 -22.93 13.10 10.97
C GLU A 162 -22.74 14.05 9.80
N TRP A 163 -23.36 13.76 8.65
CA TRP A 163 -23.34 14.63 7.49
C TRP A 163 -24.53 15.58 7.46
N SER A 164 -24.28 16.82 7.07
CA SER A 164 -25.31 17.82 6.83
C SER A 164 -25.59 18.00 5.35
N LYS A 165 -26.85 18.21 4.98
CA LYS A 165 -27.24 18.61 3.62
C LYS A 165 -26.68 19.98 3.24
N ASP A 166 -26.41 20.82 4.23
CA ASP A 166 -25.89 22.17 4.03
C ASP A 166 -24.34 22.22 4.01
N SER A 167 -23.67 21.06 4.12
CA SER A 167 -22.21 20.97 4.03
C SER A 167 -21.70 21.60 2.73
N LYS A 168 -20.72 22.50 2.87
CA LYS A 168 -20.02 23.13 1.74
C LYS A 168 -18.85 22.29 1.23
N THR A 169 -18.52 21.16 1.89
CA THR A 169 -17.43 20.28 1.46
C THR A 169 -17.63 19.83 0.03
N ASN A 170 -16.58 19.95 -0.76
CA ASN A 170 -16.64 19.69 -2.19
C ASN A 170 -15.25 19.30 -2.72
N VAL A 171 -15.22 18.61 -3.86
CA VAL A 171 -13.98 18.34 -4.61
C VAL A 171 -13.84 19.40 -5.70
N ALA A 172 -12.64 19.97 -5.84
CA ALA A 172 -12.25 20.80 -6.96
C ALA A 172 -11.24 20.06 -7.83
N THR A 173 -11.51 19.97 -9.12
CA THR A 173 -10.65 19.30 -10.10
C THR A 173 -10.63 20.06 -11.41
N MET A 174 -9.59 19.88 -12.21
CA MET A 174 -9.47 20.53 -13.52
C MET A 174 -10.53 20.00 -14.48
N ALA A 175 -11.04 20.88 -15.33
CA ALA A 175 -12.04 20.54 -16.34
C ALA A 175 -11.43 20.16 -17.69
N ASP A 176 -10.14 20.49 -17.89
CA ASP A 176 -9.39 20.24 -19.12
C ASP A 176 -7.89 20.41 -18.86
N ASN A 177 -7.04 20.04 -19.84
CA ASN A 177 -5.58 20.22 -19.81
C ASN A 177 -4.85 19.48 -18.66
N ASP A 178 -5.48 18.49 -18.08
CA ASP A 178 -4.92 17.58 -17.10
C ASP A 178 -4.54 16.23 -17.74
N PHE A 179 -4.02 15.31 -16.94
CA PHE A 179 -3.60 14.00 -17.43
C PHE A 179 -4.73 13.19 -18.06
N ARG A 180 -5.97 13.30 -17.54
CA ARG A 180 -7.12 12.60 -18.09
C ARG A 180 -7.45 13.07 -19.50
N HIS A 181 -7.56 14.37 -19.69
CA HIS A 181 -8.02 14.95 -20.95
C HIS A 181 -6.98 14.88 -22.08
N ASN A 182 -5.70 14.95 -21.72
CA ASN A 182 -4.60 14.94 -22.70
C ASN A 182 -4.10 13.52 -23.04
N GLU A 183 -4.66 12.47 -22.43
CA GLU A 183 -4.15 11.11 -22.59
C GLU A 183 -4.44 10.55 -23.98
N LYS A 184 -3.38 10.04 -24.61
CA LYS A 184 -3.42 9.25 -25.84
C LYS A 184 -2.89 7.88 -25.56
N SER A 185 -3.45 6.86 -26.19
CA SER A 185 -3.13 5.46 -25.94
C SER A 185 -3.12 4.65 -27.23
N VAL A 186 -2.21 3.69 -27.32
CA VAL A 186 -2.09 2.77 -28.44
C VAL A 186 -1.89 1.33 -27.94
N ILE A 187 -2.43 0.35 -28.66
CA ILE A 187 -2.14 -1.08 -28.46
C ILE A 187 -1.13 -1.48 -29.52
N LEU A 188 0.02 -2.03 -29.13
CA LEU A 188 1.08 -2.38 -30.02
C LEU A 188 0.79 -3.67 -30.79
N GLU A 189 0.97 -3.63 -32.10
CA GLU A 189 0.77 -4.82 -32.97
C GLU A 189 1.93 -5.80 -32.90
N ASN A 190 3.14 -5.32 -32.59
CA ASN A 190 4.37 -6.12 -32.54
C ASN A 190 5.21 -5.70 -31.32
N GLU A 191 6.13 -6.59 -30.91
CA GLU A 191 7.21 -6.23 -30.00
C GLU A 191 8.14 -5.20 -30.67
N ASP A 192 8.66 -4.28 -29.88
CA ASP A 192 9.53 -3.21 -30.37
C ASP A 192 10.37 -2.62 -29.22
N THR A 193 11.21 -1.63 -29.56
CA THR A 193 11.87 -0.75 -28.60
C THR A 193 11.48 0.69 -28.93
N LEU A 194 10.73 1.31 -28.03
CA LEU A 194 10.27 2.68 -28.23
C LEU A 194 11.29 3.68 -27.68
N SER A 195 11.20 4.92 -28.15
CA SER A 195 11.92 6.06 -27.58
C SER A 195 10.96 7.22 -27.33
N ILE A 196 11.32 8.09 -26.38
CA ILE A 196 10.58 9.32 -26.08
C ILE A 196 11.50 10.49 -26.37
N VAL A 197 11.06 11.38 -27.26
CA VAL A 197 11.85 12.50 -27.78
C VAL A 197 11.07 13.80 -27.65
N LEU A 198 11.73 14.85 -27.17
CA LEU A 198 11.22 16.23 -27.22
C LEU A 198 11.83 16.95 -28.41
N LYS A 199 10.99 17.39 -29.33
CA LYS A 199 11.36 18.27 -30.45
C LYS A 199 11.11 19.71 -30.10
N THR A 200 12.14 20.52 -30.11
CA THR A 200 12.06 21.96 -29.88
C THR A 200 12.53 22.75 -31.13
N ALA A 201 12.42 24.06 -31.06
CA ALA A 201 12.96 24.93 -32.11
C ALA A 201 14.50 24.79 -32.28
N ASP A 202 15.20 24.41 -31.20
CA ASP A 202 16.66 24.30 -31.17
C ASP A 202 17.17 22.90 -31.51
N GLY A 203 16.26 21.92 -31.72
CA GLY A 203 16.63 20.55 -32.07
C GLY A 203 15.85 19.49 -31.28
N GLU A 204 16.33 18.26 -31.28
CA GLU A 204 15.75 17.12 -30.62
C GLU A 204 16.52 16.77 -29.32
N GLN A 205 15.78 16.50 -28.25
CA GLN A 205 16.31 15.96 -26.99
C GLN A 205 15.65 14.62 -26.72
N THR A 206 16.45 13.57 -26.55
CA THR A 206 15.96 12.26 -26.13
C THR A 206 15.67 12.28 -24.63
N LEU A 207 14.41 12.10 -24.25
CA LEU A 207 13.97 12.00 -22.85
C LEU A 207 14.13 10.58 -22.32
N LEU A 208 13.81 9.58 -23.15
CA LEU A 208 14.02 8.17 -22.84
C LEU A 208 14.51 7.45 -24.12
N PRO A 209 15.74 6.92 -24.13
CA PRO A 209 16.30 6.34 -25.36
C PRO A 209 15.73 4.98 -25.73
N GLU A 210 15.39 4.16 -24.72
CA GLU A 210 14.97 2.77 -24.93
C GLU A 210 13.85 2.40 -23.95
N LEU A 211 12.72 1.97 -24.52
CA LEU A 211 11.60 1.40 -23.79
C LEU A 211 11.20 0.11 -24.50
N PRO A 212 11.69 -1.07 -24.04
CA PRO A 212 11.29 -2.35 -24.59
C PRO A 212 9.81 -2.62 -24.34
N VAL A 213 9.12 -3.07 -25.37
CA VAL A 213 7.68 -3.34 -25.33
C VAL A 213 7.34 -4.63 -26.02
N LEU A 214 6.27 -5.29 -25.59
CA LEU A 214 5.78 -6.54 -26.14
C LEU A 214 4.62 -6.31 -27.11
N LYS A 215 4.35 -7.30 -27.95
CA LYS A 215 3.12 -7.34 -28.75
C LYS A 215 1.89 -7.32 -27.83
N GLY A 216 0.91 -6.51 -28.17
CA GLY A 216 -0.35 -6.38 -27.41
C GLY A 216 -0.23 -5.45 -26.21
N GLU A 217 0.93 -4.90 -25.93
CA GLU A 217 1.14 -3.97 -24.82
C GLU A 217 0.42 -2.65 -25.07
N VAL A 218 -0.22 -2.11 -24.04
CA VAL A 218 -0.86 -0.79 -24.08
C VAL A 218 0.15 0.25 -23.65
N ILE A 219 0.37 1.24 -24.50
CA ILE A 219 1.25 2.37 -24.22
C ILE A 219 0.43 3.65 -24.19
N ASP A 220 0.61 4.43 -23.13
CA ASP A 220 -0.07 5.69 -22.91
C ASP A 220 0.95 6.83 -22.85
N GLY A 221 0.55 7.98 -23.31
CA GLY A 221 1.26 9.23 -23.11
C GLY A 221 0.27 10.32 -22.74
N THR A 222 0.62 11.15 -21.77
CA THR A 222 -0.22 12.26 -21.35
C THR A 222 0.61 13.38 -20.74
N PHE A 223 0.01 14.54 -20.57
CA PHE A 223 0.62 15.66 -19.86
C PHE A 223 -0.38 16.50 -19.09
N MET A 224 0.11 17.18 -18.09
CA MET A 224 -0.62 18.25 -17.39
C MET A 224 0.00 19.60 -17.77
N SER A 225 -0.82 20.52 -18.26
CA SER A 225 -0.38 21.88 -18.56
C SER A 225 -0.07 22.64 -17.26
N ALA A 226 1.17 23.06 -17.09
CA ALA A 226 1.59 23.84 -15.93
C ALA A 226 0.82 25.15 -15.82
N LYS A 227 0.60 25.84 -16.94
CA LYS A 227 -0.17 27.09 -17.00
C LYS A 227 -1.62 26.89 -16.58
N ALA A 228 -2.30 25.90 -17.15
CA ALA A 228 -3.68 25.60 -16.79
C ALA A 228 -3.81 25.16 -15.32
N LEU A 229 -2.83 24.42 -14.81
CA LEU A 229 -2.74 24.02 -13.41
C LEU A 229 -2.64 25.25 -12.49
N ASP A 230 -1.74 26.17 -12.77
CA ASP A 230 -1.56 27.39 -11.97
C ASP A 230 -2.82 28.27 -11.96
N GLU A 231 -3.45 28.47 -13.12
CA GLU A 231 -4.72 29.20 -13.25
C GLU A 231 -5.84 28.53 -12.42
N PHE A 232 -5.94 27.20 -12.50
CA PHE A 232 -6.89 26.42 -11.71
C PHE A 232 -6.65 26.57 -10.22
N LEU A 233 -5.40 26.37 -9.75
CA LEU A 233 -5.05 26.41 -8.33
C LEU A 233 -5.28 27.80 -7.71
N ILE A 234 -4.88 28.87 -8.40
CA ILE A 234 -5.13 30.25 -7.95
C ILE A 234 -6.63 30.50 -7.79
N ALA A 235 -7.44 30.03 -8.75
CA ALA A 235 -8.90 30.15 -8.68
C ALA A 235 -9.47 29.39 -7.47
N GLN A 236 -8.94 28.19 -7.13
CA GLN A 236 -9.43 27.43 -5.99
C GLN A 236 -8.99 28.02 -4.64
N VAL A 237 -7.80 28.59 -4.53
CA VAL A 237 -7.38 29.33 -3.32
C VAL A 237 -8.33 30.51 -3.06
N LYS A 238 -8.64 31.28 -4.11
CA LYS A 238 -9.61 32.37 -4.03
C LYS A 238 -11.00 31.87 -3.63
N ARG A 239 -11.49 30.81 -4.28
CA ARG A 239 -12.78 30.19 -3.99
C ARG A 239 -12.90 29.76 -2.52
N ALA A 240 -11.89 29.07 -2.00
CA ALA A 240 -11.89 28.62 -0.59
C ALA A 240 -12.04 29.80 0.38
N LYS A 241 -11.36 30.92 0.11
CA LYS A 241 -11.48 32.15 0.91
C LYS A 241 -12.86 32.75 0.84
N GLU A 242 -13.44 32.86 -0.36
CA GLU A 242 -14.77 33.46 -0.60
C GLU A 242 -15.90 32.64 0.01
N GLU A 243 -15.81 31.30 -0.06
CA GLU A 243 -16.78 30.36 0.51
C GLU A 243 -16.59 30.14 2.03
N GLY A 244 -15.45 30.54 2.59
CA GLY A 244 -15.13 30.35 3.99
C GLY A 244 -14.94 28.88 4.37
N VAL A 245 -14.29 28.11 3.50
CA VAL A 245 -13.98 26.69 3.69
C VAL A 245 -12.48 26.45 3.77
N LEU A 246 -12.07 25.33 4.37
CA LEU A 246 -10.66 24.93 4.38
C LEU A 246 -10.19 24.61 2.96
N PHE A 247 -9.03 25.12 2.61
CA PHE A 247 -8.28 24.67 1.45
C PHE A 247 -7.50 23.42 1.83
N SER A 248 -7.63 22.35 1.07
CA SER A 248 -6.89 21.11 1.28
C SER A 248 -6.48 20.48 -0.04
N THR A 249 -5.24 20.01 -0.12
CA THR A 249 -4.70 19.37 -1.32
C THR A 249 -4.57 17.88 -1.09
N HIS A 250 -4.92 17.08 -2.10
CA HIS A 250 -4.86 15.61 -2.03
C HIS A 250 -4.23 15.07 -3.31
N LEU A 251 -3.11 14.35 -3.18
CA LEU A 251 -2.28 13.85 -4.27
C LEU A 251 -1.84 12.40 -4.04
N LYS A 252 -1.42 11.72 -5.09
CA LYS A 252 -0.88 10.35 -5.05
C LYS A 252 0.66 10.33 -5.00
N ALA A 253 1.27 11.19 -4.21
CA ALA A 253 2.71 11.44 -4.20
C ALA A 253 3.58 10.22 -3.82
N THR A 254 3.04 9.20 -3.18
CA THR A 254 3.76 7.96 -2.85
C THR A 254 3.96 7.02 -4.04
N MET A 255 3.02 6.98 -4.97
CA MET A 255 3.09 6.18 -6.19
C MET A 255 3.68 6.99 -7.33
N MET A 256 3.21 8.23 -7.52
CA MET A 256 3.59 9.15 -8.59
C MET A 256 4.72 10.09 -8.11
N LYS A 257 5.90 9.51 -7.88
CA LYS A 257 7.03 10.14 -7.17
C LYS A 257 7.70 11.31 -7.90
N VAL A 258 7.39 11.55 -9.16
CA VAL A 258 7.92 12.69 -9.94
C VAL A 258 6.81 13.69 -10.23
N SER A 259 5.70 13.25 -10.84
CA SER A 259 4.61 14.18 -11.21
C SER A 259 4.01 14.87 -9.99
N ASP A 260 3.68 14.13 -8.94
CA ASP A 260 2.89 14.67 -7.84
C ASP A 260 3.66 15.61 -6.89
N PRO A 261 4.96 15.42 -6.60
CA PRO A 261 5.75 16.47 -5.96
C PRO A 261 5.84 17.78 -6.76
N ILE A 262 5.90 17.69 -8.10
CA ILE A 262 5.86 18.89 -8.97
C ILE A 262 4.48 19.57 -8.86
N LEU A 263 3.37 18.79 -8.94
CA LEU A 263 2.02 19.29 -8.69
C LEU A 263 1.91 19.99 -7.32
N PHE A 264 2.47 19.35 -6.29
CA PHE A 264 2.49 19.91 -4.94
C PHE A 264 3.23 21.26 -4.89
N GLY A 265 4.34 21.38 -5.58
CA GLY A 265 5.07 22.65 -5.74
C GLY A 265 4.22 23.75 -6.38
N HIS A 266 3.40 23.40 -7.39
CA HIS A 266 2.43 24.34 -7.98
C HIS A 266 1.37 24.77 -6.97
N VAL A 267 0.87 23.84 -6.13
CA VAL A 267 -0.09 24.20 -5.06
C VAL A 267 0.53 25.16 -4.06
N VAL A 268 1.75 24.92 -3.60
CA VAL A 268 2.47 25.82 -2.68
C VAL A 268 2.62 27.19 -3.30
N ARG A 269 3.09 27.28 -4.55
CA ARG A 269 3.23 28.58 -5.24
C ARG A 269 1.91 29.29 -5.42
N ALA A 270 0.83 28.59 -5.75
CA ALA A 270 -0.49 29.19 -5.92
C ALA A 270 -1.05 29.73 -4.59
N PHE A 271 -0.87 28.99 -3.49
CA PHE A 271 -1.31 29.42 -2.17
C PHE A 271 -0.54 30.66 -1.68
N PHE A 272 0.75 30.72 -1.97
CA PHE A 272 1.65 31.81 -1.61
C PHE A 272 2.02 32.71 -2.80
N ALA A 273 1.08 32.93 -3.73
CA ALA A 273 1.34 33.63 -4.98
C ALA A 273 2.00 35.02 -4.77
N ASP A 274 1.50 35.83 -3.85
CA ASP A 274 2.04 37.16 -3.56
C ASP A 274 3.49 37.10 -3.04
N VAL A 275 3.86 36.01 -2.33
CA VAL A 275 5.24 35.81 -1.85
C VAL A 275 6.16 35.45 -3.00
N TYR A 276 5.71 34.55 -3.90
CA TYR A 276 6.48 34.17 -5.07
C TYR A 276 6.55 35.29 -6.12
N ASP A 277 5.54 36.15 -6.22
CA ASP A 277 5.58 37.34 -7.08
C ASP A 277 6.66 38.33 -6.62
N LYS A 278 6.87 38.46 -5.30
CA LYS A 278 7.87 39.36 -4.75
C LYS A 278 9.28 38.76 -4.64
N TYR A 279 9.38 37.49 -4.22
CA TYR A 279 10.65 36.83 -3.87
C TYR A 279 10.95 35.59 -4.72
N GLY A 280 10.14 35.31 -5.76
CA GLY A 280 10.19 34.05 -6.51
C GLY A 280 11.53 33.76 -7.17
N GLU A 281 12.19 34.78 -7.76
CA GLU A 281 13.50 34.61 -8.38
C GLU A 281 14.55 34.18 -7.35
N GLU A 282 14.55 34.79 -6.16
CA GLU A 282 15.46 34.47 -5.08
C GLU A 282 15.19 33.07 -4.49
N LEU A 283 13.90 32.74 -4.26
CA LEU A 283 13.48 31.42 -3.78
C LEU A 283 13.86 30.30 -4.75
N LEU A 284 13.62 30.49 -6.03
CA LEU A 284 13.99 29.53 -7.07
C LEU A 284 15.51 29.37 -7.21
N ALA A 285 16.27 30.49 -7.14
CA ALA A 285 17.73 30.45 -7.15
C ALA A 285 18.31 29.69 -5.94
N ALA A 286 17.60 29.74 -4.80
CA ALA A 286 17.96 28.99 -3.59
C ALA A 286 17.41 27.54 -3.58
N GLY A 287 16.75 27.10 -4.67
CA GLY A 287 16.15 25.76 -4.74
C GLY A 287 14.86 25.60 -3.94
N LEU A 288 14.22 26.69 -3.53
CA LEU A 288 13.00 26.70 -2.72
C LEU A 288 11.74 26.83 -3.59
N ASN A 289 11.55 25.89 -4.49
CA ASN A 289 10.48 25.91 -5.50
C ASN A 289 9.11 25.41 -5.00
N GLY A 290 8.99 24.95 -3.76
CA GLY A 290 7.78 24.43 -3.16
C GLY A 290 7.56 22.92 -3.31
N GLU A 291 8.28 22.21 -4.17
CA GLU A 291 8.11 20.78 -4.42
C GLU A 291 8.36 19.90 -3.19
N ASN A 292 9.20 20.36 -2.26
CA ASN A 292 9.45 19.72 -0.97
C ASN A 292 8.61 20.29 0.18
N GLY A 293 7.75 21.26 -0.10
CA GLY A 293 6.80 21.85 0.82
C GLY A 293 7.34 23.00 1.68
N LEU A 294 6.44 23.59 2.45
CA LEU A 294 6.69 24.74 3.29
C LEU A 294 7.74 24.47 4.39
N GLY A 295 7.79 23.22 4.89
CA GLY A 295 8.81 22.81 5.87
C GLY A 295 10.24 22.97 5.33
N ALA A 296 10.49 22.51 4.11
CA ALA A 296 11.79 22.66 3.44
C ALA A 296 12.09 24.12 3.09
N ILE A 297 11.06 24.89 2.71
CA ILE A 297 11.22 26.33 2.48
C ILE A 297 11.70 27.02 3.75
N TYR A 298 11.05 26.80 4.89
CA TYR A 298 11.44 27.43 6.17
C TYR A 298 12.85 27.04 6.62
N GLU A 299 13.27 25.81 6.38
CA GLU A 299 14.66 25.41 6.64
C GLU A 299 15.64 26.10 5.69
N GLY A 300 15.32 26.20 4.40
CA GLY A 300 16.18 26.86 3.41
C GLY A 300 16.31 28.36 3.63
N LEU A 301 15.26 29.03 4.09
CA LEU A 301 15.26 30.47 4.39
C LEU A 301 16.29 30.85 5.45
N LYS A 302 16.66 29.93 6.36
CA LYS A 302 17.71 30.18 7.38
C LYS A 302 19.08 30.46 6.76
N ASN A 303 19.28 30.10 5.50
CA ASN A 303 20.54 30.32 4.78
C ASN A 303 20.54 31.59 3.92
N LEU A 304 19.45 32.35 3.92
CA LEU A 304 19.33 33.61 3.16
C LEU A 304 19.44 34.84 4.09
N ASP A 305 20.09 35.87 3.61
CA ASP A 305 20.30 37.08 4.39
C ASP A 305 19.00 37.78 4.81
N ASN A 306 17.96 37.72 3.94
CA ASN A 306 16.61 38.25 4.18
C ASN A 306 15.58 37.14 4.51
N GLY A 307 16.02 35.96 4.92
CA GLY A 307 15.18 34.81 5.18
C GLY A 307 14.05 35.06 6.18
N GLU A 308 14.32 35.84 7.23
CA GLU A 308 13.29 36.24 8.21
C GLU A 308 12.22 37.16 7.62
N GLU A 309 12.59 38.06 6.68
CA GLU A 309 11.62 38.91 5.97
C GLU A 309 10.72 38.06 5.08
N ILE A 310 11.31 37.11 4.34
CA ILE A 310 10.57 36.20 3.47
C ILE A 310 9.65 35.29 4.30
N LYS A 311 10.15 34.77 5.42
CA LYS A 311 9.37 33.96 6.35
C LYS A 311 8.15 34.73 6.86
N ALA A 312 8.33 35.99 7.26
CA ALA A 312 7.24 36.85 7.69
C ALA A 312 6.19 37.06 6.58
N ALA A 313 6.60 37.10 5.30
CA ALA A 313 5.67 37.18 4.17
C ALA A 313 4.86 35.86 4.01
N PHE A 314 5.46 34.69 4.18
CA PHE A 314 4.75 33.43 4.22
C PHE A 314 3.73 33.37 5.38
N ASP A 315 4.17 33.78 6.58
CA ASP A 315 3.30 33.79 7.76
C ASP A 315 2.12 34.75 7.59
N ALA A 316 2.34 35.91 6.96
CA ALA A 316 1.27 36.85 6.60
C ALA A 316 0.28 36.23 5.60
N ALA A 317 0.77 35.54 4.56
CA ALA A 317 -0.07 34.88 3.57
C ALA A 317 -0.93 33.75 4.20
N LEU A 318 -0.39 33.01 5.18
CA LEU A 318 -1.16 32.05 5.97
C LEU A 318 -2.27 32.71 6.79
N SER A 319 -2.06 33.92 7.27
CA SER A 319 -3.04 34.68 8.06
C SER A 319 -4.12 35.29 7.18
N ASP A 320 -3.75 35.79 6.01
CA ASP A 320 -4.62 36.53 5.11
C ASP A 320 -5.34 35.64 4.06
N GLY A 321 -4.81 34.45 3.81
CA GLY A 321 -5.33 33.45 2.87
C GLY A 321 -6.61 32.77 3.38
N PRO A 322 -7.12 31.77 2.65
CA PRO A 322 -8.14 30.87 3.19
C PRO A 322 -7.56 30.06 4.36
N ASP A 323 -8.47 29.56 5.21
CA ASP A 323 -8.03 28.57 6.21
C ASP A 323 -7.46 27.35 5.49
N LEU A 324 -6.34 26.83 6.01
CA LEU A 324 -5.61 25.69 5.45
C LEU A 324 -5.77 24.48 6.35
N ALA A 325 -5.99 23.30 5.76
CA ALA A 325 -6.08 22.05 6.50
C ALA A 325 -4.78 21.78 7.28
N MET A 326 -4.91 21.43 8.54
CA MET A 326 -3.79 21.18 9.44
C MET A 326 -3.50 19.69 9.60
N VAL A 327 -2.22 19.34 9.60
CA VAL A 327 -1.71 18.03 10.01
C VAL A 327 -1.47 17.99 11.52
N ASN A 328 -0.96 19.08 12.06
CA ASN A 328 -0.78 19.28 13.50
C ASN A 328 -0.96 20.75 13.83
N SER A 329 -2.15 21.10 14.29
CA SER A 329 -2.53 22.47 14.65
C SER A 329 -1.66 23.06 15.76
N HIS A 330 -1.32 22.25 16.78
CA HIS A 330 -0.49 22.70 17.90
C HIS A 330 0.95 23.07 17.51
N LYS A 331 1.48 22.44 16.46
CA LYS A 331 2.83 22.71 15.94
C LYS A 331 2.81 23.63 14.71
N GLY A 332 1.64 24.07 14.27
CA GLY A 332 1.49 24.88 13.06
C GLY A 332 1.84 24.14 11.77
N ILE A 333 1.79 22.81 11.75
CA ILE A 333 2.07 21.99 10.57
C ILE A 333 0.79 21.87 9.74
N THR A 334 0.83 22.45 8.55
CA THR A 334 -0.25 22.40 7.56
C THR A 334 -0.08 21.24 6.59
N ASN A 335 -1.10 20.95 5.78
CA ASN A 335 -0.97 19.95 4.73
C ASN A 335 -0.10 20.38 3.53
N LEU A 336 0.44 21.63 3.55
CA LEU A 336 1.43 22.11 2.58
C LEU A 336 2.88 22.03 3.09
N HIS A 337 3.12 21.44 4.26
CA HIS A 337 4.48 21.34 4.80
C HIS A 337 5.35 20.30 4.10
N VAL A 338 4.80 19.12 3.79
CA VAL A 338 5.50 18.06 3.07
C VAL A 338 4.55 17.29 2.15
N PRO A 339 4.98 16.85 0.96
CA PRO A 339 4.12 16.11 0.03
C PRO A 339 3.56 14.79 0.60
N SER A 340 4.25 14.18 1.54
CA SER A 340 3.82 12.92 2.19
C SER A 340 2.60 13.08 3.11
N ASP A 341 2.21 14.30 3.47
CA ASP A 341 1.06 14.57 4.33
C ASP A 341 -0.27 14.68 3.55
N VAL A 342 -0.22 14.68 2.23
CA VAL A 342 -1.39 14.86 1.35
C VAL A 342 -1.76 13.61 0.55
N ILE A 343 -1.40 12.43 1.04
CA ILE A 343 -1.69 11.16 0.35
C ILE A 343 -3.20 10.94 0.28
N ILE A 344 -3.72 11.00 -0.93
CA ILE A 344 -5.16 10.98 -1.23
C ILE A 344 -5.87 9.74 -0.70
N ASP A 345 -5.24 8.57 -0.73
CA ASP A 345 -5.81 7.30 -0.29
C ASP A 345 -6.19 7.30 1.20
N ALA A 346 -5.43 8.03 2.01
CA ALA A 346 -5.67 8.15 3.44
C ALA A 346 -6.49 9.40 3.78
N SER A 347 -6.16 10.54 3.19
CA SER A 347 -6.71 11.84 3.57
C SER A 347 -8.17 12.03 3.13
N MET A 348 -8.55 11.58 1.93
CA MET A 348 -9.92 11.70 1.45
C MET A 348 -10.91 10.81 2.21
N PRO A 349 -10.65 9.50 2.42
CA PRO A 349 -11.53 8.67 3.23
C PRO A 349 -11.64 9.16 4.68
N ALA A 350 -10.56 9.64 5.28
CA ALA A 350 -10.57 10.21 6.63
C ALA A 350 -11.48 11.44 6.71
N MET A 351 -11.40 12.35 5.75
CA MET A 351 -12.26 13.51 5.64
C MET A 351 -13.74 13.10 5.51
N ILE A 352 -14.06 12.16 4.61
CA ILE A 352 -15.43 11.68 4.41
C ILE A 352 -15.98 11.04 5.68
N ARG A 353 -15.18 10.25 6.39
CA ARG A 353 -15.56 9.65 7.68
C ARG A 353 -15.84 10.69 8.77
N THR A 354 -15.21 11.85 8.68
CA THR A 354 -15.35 12.99 9.62
C THR A 354 -16.32 14.04 9.08
N SER A 355 -17.43 13.64 8.49
CA SER A 355 -18.49 14.52 7.99
C SER A 355 -18.07 15.49 6.87
N GLY A 356 -16.99 15.18 6.15
CA GLY A 356 -16.39 16.08 5.17
C GLY A 356 -15.52 17.19 5.78
N HIS A 357 -15.24 17.09 7.06
CA HIS A 357 -14.45 18.10 7.78
C HIS A 357 -12.97 17.71 7.88
N MET A 358 -12.14 18.73 7.89
CA MET A 358 -10.76 18.68 8.33
C MET A 358 -10.55 19.73 9.44
N TRP A 359 -9.37 19.71 10.05
CA TRP A 359 -9.04 20.57 11.18
C TRP A 359 -8.38 21.88 10.70
N ASN A 360 -8.82 23.00 11.25
CA ASN A 360 -8.22 24.32 11.02
C ASN A 360 -7.10 24.62 12.06
N LYS A 361 -6.49 25.78 11.94
CA LYS A 361 -5.40 26.25 12.85
C LYS A 361 -5.81 26.40 14.32
N ASN A 362 -7.12 26.52 14.59
CA ASN A 362 -7.66 26.62 15.94
C ASN A 362 -8.08 25.28 16.53
N ASP A 363 -7.75 24.18 15.85
CA ASP A 363 -8.14 22.82 16.23
C ASP A 363 -9.67 22.60 16.19
N GLU A 364 -10.34 23.26 15.24
CA GLU A 364 -11.78 23.18 15.00
C GLU A 364 -12.05 22.47 13.67
N GLU A 365 -13.10 21.67 13.62
CA GLU A 365 -13.58 21.03 12.40
C GLU A 365 -14.25 22.06 11.46
N GLN A 366 -13.98 21.98 10.18
CA GLN A 366 -14.48 22.90 9.17
C GLN A 366 -14.72 22.20 7.84
N ASP A 367 -15.77 22.63 7.11
CA ASP A 367 -16.01 22.20 5.73
C ASP A 367 -14.80 22.44 4.84
N THR A 368 -14.56 21.54 3.90
CA THR A 368 -13.32 21.48 3.14
C THR A 368 -13.55 21.55 1.63
N LEU A 369 -12.77 22.39 0.97
CA LEU A 369 -12.55 22.32 -0.48
C LEU A 369 -11.37 21.39 -0.73
N ALA A 370 -11.65 20.15 -1.16
CA ALA A 370 -10.66 19.15 -1.48
C ALA A 370 -10.14 19.34 -2.91
N VAL A 371 -8.91 19.84 -3.05
CA VAL A 371 -8.31 20.13 -4.35
C VAL A 371 -7.55 18.90 -4.84
N ILE A 372 -8.06 18.31 -5.92
CA ILE A 372 -7.52 17.16 -6.63
C ILE A 372 -7.33 17.56 -8.09
N PRO A 373 -6.16 18.07 -8.50
CA PRO A 373 -5.98 18.67 -9.84
C PRO A 373 -6.33 17.72 -10.98
N ASP A 374 -5.78 16.49 -10.98
CA ASP A 374 -6.07 15.48 -12.00
C ASP A 374 -7.48 14.93 -11.85
N SER A 375 -8.29 15.09 -12.89
CA SER A 375 -9.70 14.68 -12.89
C SER A 375 -9.91 13.18 -13.14
N SER A 376 -8.87 12.40 -13.34
CA SER A 376 -8.99 10.97 -13.68
C SER A 376 -9.89 10.20 -12.70
N TYR A 377 -9.77 10.48 -11.40
CA TYR A 377 -10.50 9.77 -10.35
C TYR A 377 -11.13 10.68 -9.28
N ALA A 378 -10.99 11.98 -9.41
CA ALA A 378 -11.54 12.97 -8.46
C ALA A 378 -13.05 12.82 -8.26
N GLY A 379 -13.76 12.46 -9.33
CA GLY A 379 -15.21 12.25 -9.32
C GLY A 379 -15.69 11.10 -8.42
N VAL A 380 -14.85 10.14 -8.12
CA VAL A 380 -15.17 9.06 -7.17
C VAL A 380 -15.46 9.62 -5.79
N TYR A 381 -14.57 10.47 -5.29
CA TYR A 381 -14.75 11.12 -3.98
C TYR A 381 -15.92 12.10 -3.97
N GLN A 382 -16.08 12.88 -5.05
CA GLN A 382 -17.22 13.79 -5.19
C GLN A 382 -18.56 13.06 -5.12
N ALA A 383 -18.68 11.91 -5.81
CA ALA A 383 -19.89 11.10 -5.77
C ALA A 383 -20.23 10.60 -4.37
N VAL A 384 -19.22 10.17 -3.60
CA VAL A 384 -19.41 9.75 -2.20
C VAL A 384 -19.81 10.92 -1.30
N ILE A 385 -19.21 12.09 -1.47
CA ILE A 385 -19.54 13.30 -0.71
C ILE A 385 -20.98 13.73 -0.99
N GLU A 386 -21.40 13.76 -2.25
CA GLU A 386 -22.77 14.10 -2.64
C GLU A 386 -23.80 13.14 -2.03
N ASP A 387 -23.52 11.85 -2.08
CA ASP A 387 -24.39 10.84 -1.47
C ASP A 387 -24.45 11.01 0.05
N CYS A 388 -23.33 11.27 0.73
CA CYS A 388 -23.32 11.52 2.16
C CYS A 388 -24.08 12.77 2.56
N LYS A 389 -24.03 13.83 1.76
CA LYS A 389 -24.86 15.05 1.98
C LYS A 389 -26.35 14.74 1.88
N GLU A 390 -26.74 13.91 0.91
CA GLU A 390 -28.15 13.60 0.66
C GLU A 390 -28.69 12.57 1.65
N ASN A 391 -27.94 11.49 1.89
CA ASN A 391 -28.39 10.29 2.59
C ASN A 391 -27.78 10.11 4.00
N GLY A 392 -26.87 11.01 4.41
CA GLY A 392 -26.14 10.90 5.66
C GLY A 392 -24.93 9.96 5.58
N ALA A 393 -24.27 9.75 6.71
CA ALA A 393 -23.16 8.81 6.84
C ALA A 393 -23.58 7.38 6.52
N PHE A 394 -22.63 6.56 6.07
CA PHE A 394 -22.85 5.10 5.97
C PHE A 394 -22.95 4.48 7.36
N ASP A 395 -23.75 3.44 7.49
CA ASP A 395 -23.88 2.66 8.72
C ASP A 395 -23.02 1.38 8.62
N PRO A 396 -21.92 1.27 9.37
CA PRO A 396 -21.05 0.10 9.35
C PRO A 396 -21.74 -1.21 9.74
N THR A 397 -22.86 -1.13 10.46
CA THR A 397 -23.60 -2.32 10.94
C THR A 397 -24.47 -2.94 9.86
N THR A 398 -24.87 -2.18 8.84
CA THR A 398 -25.83 -2.61 7.81
C THR A 398 -25.28 -2.55 6.38
N MET A 399 -24.22 -1.77 6.14
CA MET A 399 -23.70 -1.59 4.80
C MET A 399 -23.08 -2.86 4.21
N GLY A 400 -23.19 -3.02 2.89
CA GLY A 400 -22.49 -4.03 2.12
C GLY A 400 -20.99 -3.77 2.02
N THR A 401 -20.28 -4.66 1.35
CA THR A 401 -18.84 -4.57 1.10
C THR A 401 -18.54 -4.31 -0.37
N VAL A 402 -17.38 -3.70 -0.64
CA VAL A 402 -16.86 -3.49 -2.00
C VAL A 402 -15.47 -4.14 -2.11
N PRO A 403 -15.40 -5.46 -2.35
CA PRO A 403 -14.13 -6.11 -2.69
C PRO A 403 -13.53 -5.51 -3.96
N ASN A 404 -12.21 -5.59 -4.09
CA ASN A 404 -11.51 -5.06 -5.25
C ASN A 404 -10.68 -6.13 -5.95
N VAL A 405 -10.83 -6.21 -7.27
CA VAL A 405 -9.96 -6.95 -8.19
C VAL A 405 -9.13 -5.93 -8.94
N GLY A 406 -7.84 -5.84 -8.62
CA GLY A 406 -6.94 -4.78 -9.07
C GLY A 406 -5.90 -5.24 -10.08
N LEU A 407 -5.81 -4.55 -11.20
CA LEU A 407 -4.79 -4.77 -12.23
C LEU A 407 -3.46 -4.22 -11.74
N MET A 408 -2.51 -5.09 -11.41
CA MET A 408 -1.18 -4.68 -10.94
C MET A 408 -0.04 -5.59 -11.39
N ALA A 409 -0.36 -6.77 -11.95
CA ALA A 409 0.64 -7.76 -12.31
C ALA A 409 1.67 -7.20 -13.29
N GLN A 410 2.92 -7.65 -13.13
CA GLN A 410 4.04 -7.28 -13.98
C GLN A 410 4.19 -5.76 -14.18
N LYS A 411 3.97 -4.99 -13.12
CA LYS A 411 4.03 -3.51 -13.11
C LYS A 411 3.05 -2.86 -14.09
N ALA A 412 1.83 -3.39 -14.20
CA ALA A 412 0.78 -2.73 -14.95
C ALA A 412 0.60 -1.30 -14.47
N GLU A 413 0.74 -0.34 -15.36
CA GLU A 413 0.72 1.10 -15.07
C GLU A 413 -0.46 1.77 -15.78
N GLU A 414 -1.03 2.73 -15.13
CA GLU A 414 -1.92 3.77 -15.70
C GLU A 414 -1.52 5.14 -15.16
N TYR A 415 -0.31 5.25 -14.66
CA TYR A 415 0.32 6.41 -14.04
C TYR A 415 1.79 6.47 -14.43
N GLY A 416 2.36 7.66 -14.51
CA GLY A 416 3.79 7.83 -14.82
C GLY A 416 4.68 7.33 -13.70
N SER A 417 5.49 6.30 -13.97
CA SER A 417 6.59 5.93 -13.10
C SER A 417 7.73 6.95 -13.20
N HIS A 418 8.62 6.98 -12.21
CA HIS A 418 9.69 7.99 -12.11
C HIS A 418 10.65 8.01 -13.30
N ASN A 419 10.83 6.89 -14.02
CA ASN A 419 11.70 6.81 -15.18
C ASN A 419 11.01 7.18 -16.51
N LYS A 420 9.71 7.43 -16.49
CA LYS A 420 8.89 7.80 -17.67
C LYS A 420 8.08 9.08 -17.44
N THR A 421 8.45 9.86 -16.44
CA THR A 421 7.81 11.14 -16.11
C THR A 421 8.84 12.26 -16.18
N PHE A 422 8.51 13.34 -16.89
CA PHE A 422 9.44 14.43 -17.22
C PHE A 422 8.79 15.78 -16.99
N LYS A 423 9.50 16.69 -16.33
CA LYS A 423 9.20 18.12 -16.37
C LYS A 423 9.79 18.68 -17.67
N ILE A 424 8.97 19.26 -18.50
CA ILE A 424 9.36 19.70 -19.85
C ILE A 424 10.25 20.95 -19.76
N PRO A 425 11.47 20.89 -20.31
CA PRO A 425 12.44 22.00 -20.16
C PRO A 425 12.26 23.13 -21.16
N ALA A 426 11.50 22.94 -22.23
CA ALA A 426 11.28 23.94 -23.28
C ALA A 426 10.02 23.59 -24.09
N ALA A 427 9.35 24.59 -24.65
CA ALA A 427 8.22 24.38 -25.55
C ALA A 427 8.60 23.55 -26.78
N GLY A 428 7.71 22.64 -27.19
CA GLY A 428 7.95 21.75 -28.33
C GLY A 428 6.89 20.67 -28.47
N THR A 429 7.28 19.57 -29.11
CA THR A 429 6.41 18.39 -29.28
C THR A 429 7.10 17.17 -28.67
N VAL A 430 6.48 16.50 -27.70
CA VAL A 430 6.92 15.20 -27.21
C VAL A 430 6.37 14.11 -28.11
N GLU A 431 7.23 13.25 -28.60
CA GLU A 431 6.89 12.13 -29.47
C GLU A 431 7.33 10.80 -28.85
N VAL A 432 6.44 9.81 -28.86
CA VAL A 432 6.78 8.40 -28.61
C VAL A 432 6.97 7.76 -29.99
N ARG A 433 8.17 7.27 -30.26
CA ARG A 433 8.56 6.71 -31.56
C ARG A 433 8.90 5.23 -31.44
N ASN A 434 8.56 4.47 -32.48
CA ASN A 434 9.01 3.09 -32.62
C ASN A 434 10.48 3.03 -33.13
N SER A 435 11.05 1.82 -33.23
CA SER A 435 12.43 1.61 -33.70
C SER A 435 12.67 2.05 -35.16
N GLN A 436 11.61 2.24 -35.94
CA GLN A 436 11.67 2.73 -37.32
C GLN A 436 11.54 4.25 -37.44
N GLY A 437 11.33 4.93 -36.28
CA GLY A 437 11.16 6.38 -36.22
C GLY A 437 9.73 6.86 -36.49
N GLU A 438 8.75 5.96 -36.59
CA GLU A 438 7.35 6.33 -36.73
C GLU A 438 6.80 6.83 -35.39
N VAL A 439 6.05 7.92 -35.46
CA VAL A 439 5.42 8.54 -34.28
C VAL A 439 4.12 7.82 -33.93
N LEU A 440 4.08 7.22 -32.75
CA LEU A 440 2.91 6.52 -32.24
C LEU A 440 2.00 7.45 -31.42
N ILE A 441 2.60 8.32 -30.59
CA ILE A 441 1.92 9.31 -29.75
C ILE A 441 2.67 10.63 -29.84
N SER A 442 1.96 11.75 -29.92
CA SER A 442 2.57 13.07 -29.88
C SER A 442 1.70 14.07 -29.11
N HIS A 443 2.37 14.98 -28.41
CA HIS A 443 1.74 16.10 -27.69
C HIS A 443 2.55 17.37 -27.89
N ASP A 444 1.87 18.47 -28.21
CA ASP A 444 2.47 19.79 -28.11
C ASP A 444 2.48 20.21 -26.64
N VAL A 445 3.63 20.66 -26.16
CA VAL A 445 3.89 20.97 -24.76
C VAL A 445 4.59 22.31 -24.60
N GLU A 446 4.41 22.94 -23.43
CA GLU A 446 5.11 24.16 -23.05
C GLU A 446 6.17 23.86 -21.99
N GLU A 447 7.06 24.83 -21.76
CA GLU A 447 8.04 24.75 -20.67
C GLU A 447 7.32 24.64 -19.32
N GLY A 448 7.75 23.69 -18.50
CA GLY A 448 7.16 23.44 -17.18
C GLY A 448 6.03 22.43 -17.16
N ASP A 449 5.48 22.06 -18.31
CA ASP A 449 4.48 21.00 -18.42
C ASP A 449 5.03 19.68 -17.85
N ILE A 450 4.13 18.85 -17.32
CA ILE A 450 4.49 17.55 -16.77
C ILE A 450 4.00 16.48 -17.74
N TRP A 451 4.90 15.83 -18.42
CA TRP A 451 4.59 14.76 -19.38
C TRP A 451 5.00 13.40 -18.83
N ARG A 452 4.14 12.38 -19.01
CA ARG A 452 4.42 11.03 -18.55
C ARG A 452 3.93 9.96 -19.52
N ALA A 453 4.64 8.82 -19.55
CA ALA A 453 4.22 7.62 -20.24
C ALA A 453 3.87 6.50 -19.24
N CYS A 454 2.98 5.61 -19.69
CA CYS A 454 2.58 4.41 -18.95
C CYS A 454 2.63 3.20 -19.87
N GLN A 455 2.75 2.02 -19.29
CA GLN A 455 2.71 0.77 -20.05
C GLN A 455 2.01 -0.34 -19.26
N THR A 456 1.22 -1.14 -19.98
CA THR A 456 0.47 -2.27 -19.41
C THR A 456 0.55 -3.45 -20.36
N LYS A 457 1.11 -4.57 -19.90
CA LYS A 457 1.25 -5.79 -20.68
C LYS A 457 -0.11 -6.49 -20.86
N ASP A 458 -0.24 -7.24 -21.94
CA ASP A 458 -1.48 -7.93 -22.29
C ASP A 458 -1.79 -9.11 -21.34
N ALA A 459 -0.80 -9.92 -20.98
CA ALA A 459 -1.00 -11.08 -20.11
C ALA A 459 -1.60 -10.72 -18.72
N PRO A 460 -1.13 -9.67 -18.03
CA PRO A 460 -1.80 -9.16 -16.83
C PRO A 460 -3.27 -8.79 -17.03
N ILE A 461 -3.62 -8.19 -18.16
CA ILE A 461 -5.02 -7.82 -18.47
C ILE A 461 -5.89 -9.07 -18.64
N GLN A 462 -5.41 -10.07 -19.37
CA GLN A 462 -6.12 -11.35 -19.53
C GLN A 462 -6.37 -12.03 -18.18
N ASP A 463 -5.34 -12.10 -17.33
CA ASP A 463 -5.45 -12.68 -15.98
C ASP A 463 -6.40 -11.89 -15.08
N TRP A 464 -6.36 -10.57 -15.15
CA TRP A 464 -7.26 -9.68 -14.42
C TRP A 464 -8.75 -9.90 -14.78
N VAL A 465 -9.06 -10.03 -16.07
CA VAL A 465 -10.42 -10.36 -16.53
C VAL A 465 -10.83 -11.74 -16.02
N LYS A 466 -9.96 -12.75 -16.13
CA LYS A 466 -10.19 -14.10 -15.58
C LYS A 466 -10.46 -14.05 -14.08
N LEU A 467 -9.67 -13.32 -13.32
CA LEU A 467 -9.86 -13.19 -11.87
C LEU A 467 -11.20 -12.54 -11.54
N ALA A 468 -11.60 -11.50 -12.26
CA ALA A 468 -12.89 -10.84 -12.07
C ALA A 468 -14.07 -11.80 -12.32
N VAL A 469 -14.03 -12.58 -13.40
CA VAL A 469 -15.04 -13.59 -13.71
C VAL A 469 -15.09 -14.68 -12.64
N ASN A 470 -13.94 -15.17 -12.19
CA ASN A 470 -13.86 -16.18 -11.12
C ASN A 470 -14.44 -15.65 -9.81
N ARG A 471 -14.12 -14.41 -9.45
CA ARG A 471 -14.67 -13.79 -8.23
C ARG A 471 -16.18 -13.56 -8.32
N ALA A 472 -16.68 -13.12 -9.47
CA ALA A 472 -18.11 -12.97 -9.72
C ALA A 472 -18.84 -14.32 -9.56
N ARG A 473 -18.29 -15.40 -10.10
CA ARG A 473 -18.89 -16.74 -10.03
C ARG A 473 -18.88 -17.31 -8.62
N LEU A 474 -17.76 -17.18 -7.91
CA LEU A 474 -17.62 -17.70 -6.54
C LEU A 474 -18.48 -16.97 -5.52
N SER A 475 -18.71 -15.66 -5.72
CA SER A 475 -19.43 -14.82 -4.77
C SER A 475 -20.88 -14.56 -5.14
N GLY A 476 -21.24 -14.66 -6.42
CA GLY A 476 -22.54 -14.24 -6.93
C GLY A 476 -22.79 -12.73 -6.91
N MET A 477 -21.74 -11.93 -6.58
CA MET A 477 -21.86 -10.48 -6.47
C MET A 477 -21.92 -9.81 -7.84
N LYS A 478 -22.65 -8.68 -7.92
CA LYS A 478 -22.51 -7.76 -9.04
C LYS A 478 -21.05 -7.33 -9.16
N THR A 479 -20.52 -7.36 -10.38
CA THR A 479 -19.11 -7.10 -10.68
C THR A 479 -19.01 -5.99 -11.71
N ILE A 480 -18.30 -4.92 -11.40
CA ILE A 480 -18.23 -3.73 -12.25
C ILE A 480 -16.78 -3.47 -12.61
N PHE A 481 -16.46 -3.43 -13.91
CA PHE A 481 -15.21 -2.89 -14.43
C PHE A 481 -15.30 -1.36 -14.46
N TRP A 482 -14.40 -0.68 -13.78
CA TRP A 482 -14.35 0.79 -13.67
C TRP A 482 -13.45 1.34 -14.76
N LEU A 483 -14.04 1.72 -15.89
CA LEU A 483 -13.31 2.16 -17.07
C LEU A 483 -13.99 3.38 -17.69
N ASP A 484 -13.26 4.49 -17.79
CA ASP A 484 -13.71 5.76 -18.34
C ASP A 484 -13.62 5.75 -19.88
N PRO A 485 -14.73 5.76 -20.64
CA PRO A 485 -14.70 5.76 -22.09
C PRO A 485 -14.10 7.04 -22.69
N GLU A 486 -14.01 8.13 -21.92
CA GLU A 486 -13.43 9.39 -22.36
C GLU A 486 -11.92 9.47 -22.15
N ARG A 487 -11.34 8.53 -21.40
CA ARG A 487 -9.91 8.44 -21.15
C ARG A 487 -9.23 7.50 -22.15
N GLY A 488 -8.09 7.92 -22.73
CA GLY A 488 -7.38 7.14 -23.76
C GLY A 488 -7.01 5.73 -23.34
N HIS A 489 -6.35 5.57 -22.18
CA HIS A 489 -6.00 4.29 -21.61
C HIS A 489 -7.23 3.39 -21.43
N ASP A 490 -8.25 3.90 -20.77
CA ASP A 490 -9.44 3.12 -20.41
C ASP A 490 -10.24 2.66 -21.63
N ARG A 491 -10.26 3.44 -22.72
CA ARG A 491 -10.88 2.99 -23.99
C ARG A 491 -10.20 1.72 -24.53
N ASN A 492 -8.87 1.68 -24.51
CA ASN A 492 -8.12 0.52 -24.96
C ASN A 492 -8.33 -0.67 -24.02
N ILE A 493 -8.24 -0.44 -22.71
CA ILE A 493 -8.51 -1.49 -21.71
C ILE A 493 -9.94 -2.03 -21.85
N LYS A 494 -10.94 -1.16 -22.04
CA LYS A 494 -12.33 -1.56 -22.25
C LYS A 494 -12.47 -2.50 -23.47
N SER A 495 -11.82 -2.17 -24.58
CA SER A 495 -11.84 -3.01 -25.78
C SER A 495 -11.24 -4.39 -25.54
N LEU A 496 -10.15 -4.45 -24.75
CA LEU A 496 -9.52 -5.71 -24.35
C LEU A 496 -10.37 -6.51 -23.37
N VAL A 497 -11.01 -5.86 -22.39
CA VAL A 497 -11.97 -6.50 -21.49
C VAL A 497 -13.13 -7.12 -22.25
N GLU A 498 -13.75 -6.38 -23.18
CA GLU A 498 -14.84 -6.88 -24.04
C GLU A 498 -14.41 -8.06 -24.92
N LYS A 499 -13.15 -8.06 -25.35
CA LYS A 499 -12.55 -9.18 -26.08
C LYS A 499 -12.37 -10.40 -25.18
N TYR A 500 -11.72 -10.23 -24.02
CA TYR A 500 -11.34 -11.35 -23.14
C TYR A 500 -12.51 -11.93 -22.33
N LEU A 501 -13.56 -11.16 -22.07
CA LEU A 501 -14.79 -11.71 -21.47
C LEU A 501 -15.41 -12.81 -22.32
N LYS A 502 -15.22 -12.78 -23.65
CA LYS A 502 -15.71 -13.81 -24.56
C LYS A 502 -14.99 -15.16 -24.41
N ASP A 503 -13.82 -15.17 -23.80
CA ASP A 503 -13.06 -16.39 -23.54
C ASP A 503 -13.52 -17.12 -22.28
N HIS A 504 -14.46 -16.52 -21.54
CA HIS A 504 -14.99 -17.05 -20.28
C HIS A 504 -16.50 -17.29 -20.36
N ASP A 505 -16.96 -18.31 -19.63
CA ASP A 505 -18.38 -18.48 -19.39
C ASP A 505 -18.88 -17.42 -18.40
N THR A 506 -19.70 -16.50 -18.88
CA THR A 506 -20.29 -15.41 -18.08
C THR A 506 -21.80 -15.59 -17.90
N GLU A 507 -22.38 -16.75 -18.28
CA GLU A 507 -23.78 -16.99 -18.13
C GLU A 507 -24.21 -16.94 -16.66
N GLY A 508 -25.26 -16.17 -16.37
CA GLY A 508 -25.79 -15.99 -15.04
C GLY A 508 -24.99 -15.05 -14.13
N LEU A 509 -23.93 -14.43 -14.65
CA LEU A 509 -23.13 -13.42 -13.89
C LEU A 509 -23.62 -12.00 -14.20
N ASP A 510 -23.71 -11.17 -13.17
CA ASP A 510 -24.01 -9.74 -13.30
C ASP A 510 -22.70 -8.95 -13.42
N ILE A 511 -22.20 -8.83 -14.65
CA ILE A 511 -20.96 -8.11 -14.98
C ILE A 511 -21.30 -6.91 -15.85
N SER A 512 -20.82 -5.72 -15.48
CA SER A 512 -20.96 -4.48 -16.25
C SER A 512 -19.62 -3.73 -16.37
N ILE A 513 -19.57 -2.79 -17.32
CA ILE A 513 -18.48 -1.83 -17.47
C ILE A 513 -19.10 -0.47 -17.31
N GLU A 514 -18.63 0.31 -16.35
CA GLU A 514 -19.14 1.62 -16.02
C GLU A 514 -17.97 2.60 -15.85
N ASP A 515 -18.18 3.88 -16.15
CA ASP A 515 -17.19 4.91 -15.80
C ASP A 515 -17.04 5.02 -14.27
N PRO A 516 -15.91 5.53 -13.75
CA PRO A 516 -15.65 5.53 -12.32
C PRO A 516 -16.68 6.26 -11.46
N VAL A 517 -17.31 7.33 -11.98
CA VAL A 517 -18.35 8.07 -11.25
C VAL A 517 -19.64 7.26 -11.17
N THR A 518 -20.08 6.72 -12.30
CA THR A 518 -21.27 5.84 -12.37
C THR A 518 -21.07 4.59 -11.53
N ALA A 519 -19.91 3.94 -11.63
CA ALA A 519 -19.56 2.76 -10.85
C ALA A 519 -19.55 3.05 -9.33
N THR A 520 -19.07 4.22 -8.93
CA THR A 520 -19.15 4.68 -7.54
C THR A 520 -20.61 4.80 -7.10
N LYS A 521 -21.44 5.52 -7.84
CA LYS A 521 -22.87 5.72 -7.54
C LYS A 521 -23.60 4.38 -7.43
N THR A 522 -23.40 3.48 -8.39
CA THR A 522 -23.96 2.13 -8.35
C THR A 522 -23.54 1.37 -7.11
N SER A 523 -22.24 1.41 -6.78
CA SER A 523 -21.68 0.69 -5.62
C SER A 523 -22.22 1.21 -4.29
N ILE A 524 -22.23 2.55 -4.08
CA ILE A 524 -22.70 3.15 -2.82
C ILE A 524 -24.19 2.98 -2.61
N GLU A 525 -25.00 3.06 -3.66
CA GLU A 525 -26.43 2.78 -3.60
C GLU A 525 -26.70 1.34 -3.15
N ARG A 526 -25.93 0.39 -3.69
CA ARG A 526 -26.05 -1.04 -3.34
C ARG A 526 -25.60 -1.33 -1.91
N ILE A 527 -24.43 -0.80 -1.50
CA ILE A 527 -23.93 -1.04 -0.13
C ILE A 527 -24.84 -0.41 0.94
N ARG A 528 -25.53 0.70 0.65
CA ARG A 528 -26.55 1.25 1.56
C ARG A 528 -27.73 0.31 1.77
N ARG A 529 -28.06 -0.54 0.78
CA ARG A 529 -29.07 -1.59 0.91
C ARG A 529 -28.53 -2.88 1.51
N GLY A 530 -27.25 -2.91 1.91
CA GLY A 530 -26.59 -4.12 2.42
C GLY A 530 -26.19 -5.13 1.33
N GLU A 531 -26.15 -4.69 0.06
CA GLU A 531 -25.76 -5.52 -1.08
C GLU A 531 -24.26 -5.33 -1.38
N ASP A 532 -23.58 -6.41 -1.73
CA ASP A 532 -22.16 -6.41 -2.03
C ASP A 532 -21.90 -6.16 -3.53
N THR A 533 -20.76 -5.52 -3.85
CA THR A 533 -20.41 -5.18 -5.24
C THR A 533 -18.89 -5.27 -5.42
N ILE A 534 -18.42 -6.09 -6.38
CA ILE A 534 -17.00 -6.17 -6.70
C ILE A 534 -16.61 -5.01 -7.61
N SER A 535 -15.61 -4.23 -7.19
CA SER A 535 -14.94 -3.24 -8.05
C SER A 535 -13.76 -3.89 -8.78
N VAL A 536 -13.76 -3.83 -10.11
CA VAL A 536 -12.66 -4.32 -10.96
C VAL A 536 -11.98 -3.11 -11.57
N THR A 537 -10.75 -2.83 -11.13
CA THR A 537 -10.12 -1.54 -11.39
C THR A 537 -8.69 -1.66 -11.87
N GLY A 538 -8.19 -0.60 -12.49
CA GLY A 538 -6.76 -0.38 -12.71
C GLY A 538 -5.99 -0.19 -11.41
N ASN A 539 -4.69 0.06 -11.56
CA ASN A 539 -3.74 0.09 -10.44
C ASN A 539 -3.98 1.26 -9.47
N VAL A 540 -4.34 2.43 -9.98
CA VAL A 540 -4.58 3.63 -9.14
C VAL A 540 -5.88 3.50 -8.37
N LEU A 541 -6.99 3.19 -9.05
CA LEU A 541 -8.29 2.97 -8.39
C LEU A 541 -8.27 1.77 -7.45
N ARG A 542 -7.43 0.77 -7.69
CA ARG A 542 -7.18 -0.30 -6.74
C ARG A 542 -6.78 0.27 -5.38
N ASP A 543 -5.81 1.17 -5.36
CA ASP A 543 -5.36 1.81 -4.11
C ASP A 543 -6.46 2.69 -3.50
N TYR A 544 -7.17 3.47 -4.32
CA TYR A 544 -8.24 4.34 -3.83
C TYR A 544 -9.39 3.54 -3.21
N ASN A 545 -9.91 2.54 -3.92
CA ASN A 545 -11.07 1.77 -3.47
C ASN A 545 -10.75 0.86 -2.29
N THR A 546 -9.51 0.36 -2.19
CA THR A 546 -9.09 -0.49 -1.07
C THR A 546 -8.77 0.28 0.21
N ASP A 547 -8.80 1.59 0.17
CA ASP A 547 -8.79 2.47 1.35
C ASP A 547 -10.17 3.09 1.60
N LEU A 548 -10.81 3.65 0.56
CA LEU A 548 -12.09 4.36 0.69
C LEU A 548 -13.18 3.47 1.31
N PHE A 549 -13.53 2.37 0.67
CA PHE A 549 -14.62 1.53 1.14
C PHE A 549 -14.31 0.83 2.47
N PRO A 550 -13.12 0.26 2.70
CA PRO A 550 -12.79 -0.33 4.00
C PRO A 550 -12.76 0.67 5.14
N ILE A 551 -12.32 1.90 4.93
CA ILE A 551 -12.35 2.93 5.98
C ILE A 551 -13.78 3.26 6.36
N LEU A 552 -14.70 3.34 5.41
CA LEU A 552 -16.13 3.54 5.67
C LEU A 552 -16.77 2.32 6.36
N GLU A 553 -16.41 1.12 5.90
CA GLU A 553 -16.99 -0.13 6.38
C GLU A 553 -16.40 -0.63 7.71
N LEU A 554 -15.07 -0.65 7.82
CA LEU A 554 -14.33 -1.24 8.94
C LEU A 554 -13.67 -0.20 9.86
N GLY A 555 -13.69 1.06 9.49
CA GLY A 555 -12.97 2.14 10.18
C GLY A 555 -11.48 2.19 9.88
N THR A 556 -10.97 1.25 9.10
CA THR A 556 -9.56 1.13 8.71
C THR A 556 -9.41 0.24 7.49
N SER A 557 -8.41 0.51 6.65
CA SER A 557 -7.98 -0.39 5.57
C SER A 557 -6.94 -1.43 6.01
N ALA A 558 -6.38 -1.28 7.21
CA ALA A 558 -5.31 -2.15 7.73
C ALA A 558 -5.76 -3.59 8.05
N LYS A 559 -7.06 -3.84 8.11
CA LYS A 559 -7.65 -5.15 8.43
C LYS A 559 -8.24 -5.85 7.20
N MET A 560 -7.88 -5.39 6.01
CA MET A 560 -8.25 -6.05 4.75
C MET A 560 -7.40 -7.29 4.50
N LEU A 561 -8.04 -8.29 3.90
CA LEU A 561 -7.35 -9.42 3.33
C LEU A 561 -6.77 -9.04 1.96
N SER A 562 -5.49 -9.31 1.73
CA SER A 562 -4.80 -9.05 0.46
C SER A 562 -4.27 -10.35 -0.13
N VAL A 563 -5.01 -10.87 -1.10
CA VAL A 563 -4.65 -12.07 -1.87
C VAL A 563 -4.15 -11.66 -3.24
N VAL A 564 -3.08 -12.30 -3.68
CA VAL A 564 -2.54 -12.17 -5.04
C VAL A 564 -2.54 -13.57 -5.67
N PRO A 565 -3.61 -13.96 -6.36
CA PRO A 565 -3.58 -15.16 -7.18
C PRO A 565 -2.53 -14.97 -8.28
N LEU A 566 -1.49 -15.81 -8.27
CA LEU A 566 -0.39 -15.69 -9.22
C LEU A 566 -0.82 -16.21 -10.60
N MET A 567 -0.36 -15.56 -11.67
CA MET A 567 -0.73 -15.93 -13.05
C MET A 567 -0.34 -17.36 -13.41
N ALA A 568 0.71 -17.90 -12.80
CA ALA A 568 1.14 -19.30 -12.98
C ALA A 568 0.29 -20.31 -12.21
N GLY A 569 -0.66 -19.88 -11.35
CA GLY A 569 -1.56 -20.74 -10.60
C GLY A 569 -1.29 -20.83 -9.09
N GLY A 570 -0.15 -20.34 -8.61
CA GLY A 570 0.16 -20.27 -7.18
C GLY A 570 -0.57 -19.14 -6.46
N GLY A 571 -0.29 -18.98 -5.16
CA GLY A 571 -0.86 -17.93 -4.32
C GLY A 571 0.20 -17.14 -3.57
N LEU A 572 -0.01 -15.83 -3.48
CA LEU A 572 0.73 -14.91 -2.63
C LEU A 572 -0.26 -14.23 -1.71
N PHE A 573 0.01 -14.28 -0.41
CA PHE A 573 -0.84 -13.73 0.64
C PHE A 573 -0.03 -12.66 1.37
N GLU A 574 -0.42 -11.40 1.19
CA GLU A 574 0.28 -10.26 1.76
C GLU A 574 -0.34 -9.86 3.09
N THR A 575 0.48 -9.49 4.05
CA THR A 575 0.05 -8.94 5.33
C THR A 575 0.32 -7.44 5.40
N GLY A 576 -0.30 -6.76 6.34
CA GLY A 576 -0.47 -5.32 6.44
C GLY A 576 0.78 -4.43 6.29
N ALA A 577 0.62 -3.13 6.60
CA ALA A 577 1.68 -2.13 6.47
C ALA A 577 2.54 -2.04 7.73
N GLY A 578 3.86 -1.90 7.55
CA GLY A 578 4.86 -1.83 8.64
C GLY A 578 5.28 -0.43 9.07
N GLY A 579 4.53 0.64 8.75
CA GLY A 579 4.96 2.02 8.99
C GLY A 579 5.26 2.39 10.45
N SER A 580 4.62 1.74 11.43
CA SER A 580 4.86 1.93 12.86
C SER A 580 5.86 0.93 13.47
N ALA A 581 6.36 -0.02 12.69
CA ALA A 581 7.21 -1.12 13.17
C ALA A 581 8.47 -0.67 13.95
N PRO A 582 9.19 0.40 13.56
CA PRO A 582 10.35 0.86 14.33
C PRO A 582 10.02 1.24 15.78
N LYS A 583 8.89 1.90 16.01
CA LYS A 583 8.43 2.29 17.36
C LYS A 583 8.02 1.09 18.20
N HIS A 584 7.55 0.01 17.56
CA HIS A 584 7.22 -1.23 18.25
C HIS A 584 8.47 -1.97 18.71
N VAL A 585 9.54 -1.98 17.88
CA VAL A 585 10.84 -2.54 18.28
C VAL A 585 11.42 -1.77 19.46
N GLN A 586 11.41 -0.44 19.39
CA GLN A 586 11.87 0.42 20.50
C GLN A 586 11.14 0.07 21.81
N GLN A 587 9.83 -0.14 21.77
CA GLN A 587 9.08 -0.51 22.98
C GLN A 587 9.48 -1.90 23.51
N VAL A 588 9.83 -2.85 22.64
CA VAL A 588 10.37 -4.14 23.12
C VAL A 588 11.73 -3.95 23.80
N GLU A 589 12.62 -3.18 23.20
CA GLU A 589 13.95 -2.90 23.78
C GLU A 589 13.87 -2.18 25.12
N GLU A 590 12.94 -1.23 25.29
CA GLU A 590 12.79 -0.41 26.49
C GLU A 590 11.95 -1.10 27.57
N GLU A 591 10.88 -1.79 27.19
CA GLU A 591 9.81 -2.24 28.06
C GLU A 591 9.45 -3.73 27.91
N ASN A 592 10.11 -4.46 27.04
CA ASN A 592 9.79 -5.86 26.72
C ASN A 592 8.29 -6.08 26.44
N HIS A 593 7.69 -5.19 25.65
CA HIS A 593 6.29 -5.21 25.25
C HIS A 593 6.16 -5.01 23.74
N LEU A 594 5.60 -6.00 23.05
CA LEU A 594 5.35 -5.90 21.60
C LEU A 594 3.87 -5.64 21.33
N ARG A 595 3.56 -4.43 20.88
CA ARG A 595 2.18 -4.03 20.54
C ARG A 595 1.78 -4.32 19.09
N TRP A 596 2.62 -5.02 18.31
CA TRP A 596 2.29 -5.44 16.96
C TRP A 596 1.06 -6.35 16.95
N ASP A 597 0.09 -6.06 16.05
CA ASP A 597 -1.10 -6.89 15.86
C ASP A 597 -0.89 -7.82 14.67
N SER A 598 -0.82 -9.10 14.92
CA SER A 598 -0.63 -10.14 13.89
C SER A 598 -1.94 -10.57 13.20
N LEU A 599 -3.00 -9.77 13.29
CA LEU A 599 -4.28 -10.10 12.65
C LEU A 599 -4.11 -10.35 11.14
N GLY A 600 -3.29 -9.53 10.46
CA GLY A 600 -2.98 -9.71 9.03
C GLY A 600 -2.36 -11.07 8.73
N GLU A 601 -1.45 -11.52 9.59
CA GLU A 601 -0.81 -12.85 9.48
C GLU A 601 -1.83 -13.98 9.67
N PHE A 602 -2.74 -13.85 10.61
CA PHE A 602 -3.80 -14.87 10.83
C PHE A 602 -4.71 -14.97 9.61
N LEU A 603 -5.12 -13.86 9.04
CA LEU A 603 -5.95 -13.80 7.85
C LEU A 603 -5.24 -14.37 6.62
N ALA A 604 -4.00 -14.01 6.42
CA ALA A 604 -3.18 -14.53 5.33
C ALA A 604 -2.95 -16.05 5.46
N LEU A 605 -2.73 -16.54 6.66
CA LEU A 605 -2.56 -17.96 6.93
C LEU A 605 -3.82 -18.76 6.59
N ALA A 606 -5.00 -18.26 6.96
CA ALA A 606 -6.26 -18.91 6.62
C ALA A 606 -6.45 -19.02 5.10
N GLU A 607 -6.12 -17.98 4.34
CA GLU A 607 -6.19 -18.00 2.88
C GLU A 607 -5.13 -18.92 2.25
N SER A 608 -3.94 -18.99 2.82
CA SER A 608 -2.89 -19.95 2.42
C SER A 608 -3.36 -21.39 2.58
N PHE A 609 -4.03 -21.73 3.67
CA PHE A 609 -4.65 -23.05 3.85
C PHE A 609 -5.81 -23.31 2.88
N ARG A 610 -6.64 -22.31 2.58
CA ARG A 610 -7.70 -22.45 1.55
C ARG A 610 -7.12 -22.70 0.18
N HIS A 611 -6.04 -22.01 -0.17
CA HIS A 611 -5.33 -22.24 -1.41
C HIS A 611 -4.81 -23.68 -1.50
N GLU A 612 -4.24 -24.20 -0.42
CA GLU A 612 -3.77 -25.60 -0.35
C GLU A 612 -4.89 -26.60 -0.56
N LYS A 613 -6.07 -26.37 0.03
CA LYS A 613 -7.25 -27.17 -0.22
C LYS A 613 -7.68 -27.10 -1.69
N GLN A 614 -7.78 -25.91 -2.26
CA GLN A 614 -8.28 -25.68 -3.62
C GLN A 614 -7.33 -26.24 -4.68
N THR A 615 -6.03 -26.10 -4.47
CA THR A 615 -4.99 -26.44 -5.45
C THR A 615 -4.57 -27.91 -5.35
N ASN A 616 -4.42 -28.44 -4.14
CA ASN A 616 -3.88 -29.76 -3.89
C ASN A 616 -4.91 -30.74 -3.31
N GLY A 617 -6.16 -30.33 -3.08
CA GLY A 617 -7.21 -31.17 -2.53
C GLY A 617 -6.98 -31.57 -1.07
N ASN A 618 -6.21 -30.80 -0.32
CA ASN A 618 -5.93 -31.07 1.10
C ASN A 618 -7.12 -30.64 1.97
N GLU A 619 -8.04 -31.56 2.24
CA GLU A 619 -9.25 -31.27 3.01
C GLU A 619 -8.93 -30.81 4.45
N LYS A 620 -7.88 -31.36 5.08
CA LYS A 620 -7.47 -30.94 6.42
C LYS A 620 -7.02 -29.48 6.45
N ALA A 621 -6.36 -29.01 5.41
CA ALA A 621 -6.02 -27.59 5.26
C ALA A 621 -7.29 -26.69 5.25
N GLY A 622 -8.36 -27.16 4.61
CA GLY A 622 -9.65 -26.47 4.62
C GLY A 622 -10.25 -26.38 6.04
N VAL A 623 -10.15 -27.43 6.82
CA VAL A 623 -10.60 -27.43 8.22
C VAL A 623 -9.74 -26.49 9.08
N LEU A 624 -8.42 -26.49 8.88
CA LEU A 624 -7.52 -25.53 9.54
C LEU A 624 -7.91 -24.08 9.23
N ALA A 625 -8.23 -23.78 7.98
CA ALA A 625 -8.65 -22.43 7.57
C ALA A 625 -9.96 -22.00 8.21
N ALA A 626 -10.99 -22.84 8.15
CA ALA A 626 -12.32 -22.52 8.70
C ALA A 626 -12.28 -22.34 10.21
N THR A 627 -11.55 -23.19 10.92
CA THR A 627 -11.38 -23.08 12.38
C THR A 627 -10.53 -21.88 12.79
N LEU A 628 -9.52 -21.51 11.99
CA LEU A 628 -8.72 -20.32 12.22
C LEU A 628 -9.55 -19.04 12.07
N ASP A 629 -10.45 -18.97 11.10
CA ASP A 629 -11.38 -17.83 10.97
C ASP A 629 -12.26 -17.66 12.20
N LYS A 630 -12.83 -18.77 12.72
CA LYS A 630 -13.62 -18.74 13.94
C LYS A 630 -12.81 -18.32 15.16
N ALA A 631 -11.58 -18.82 15.28
CA ALA A 631 -10.66 -18.42 16.35
C ALA A 631 -10.30 -16.93 16.27
N THR A 632 -10.07 -16.42 15.06
CA THR A 632 -9.78 -15.00 14.82
C THR A 632 -10.97 -14.11 15.17
N GLU A 633 -12.18 -14.49 14.77
CA GLU A 633 -13.41 -13.77 15.16
C GLU A 633 -13.59 -13.76 16.68
N ARG A 634 -13.37 -14.89 17.34
CA ARG A 634 -13.43 -14.98 18.80
C ARG A 634 -12.38 -14.11 19.47
N LEU A 635 -11.15 -14.11 18.98
CA LEU A 635 -10.06 -13.26 19.48
C LEU A 635 -10.44 -11.77 19.45
N LEU A 636 -11.06 -11.32 18.36
CA LEU A 636 -11.55 -9.95 18.24
C LEU A 636 -12.69 -9.67 19.23
N ASN A 637 -13.70 -10.55 19.29
CA ASN A 637 -14.87 -10.38 20.15
C ASN A 637 -14.53 -10.40 21.65
N GLU A 638 -13.52 -11.19 22.06
CA GLU A 638 -13.07 -11.27 23.46
C GLU A 638 -11.99 -10.23 23.80
N GLY A 639 -11.66 -9.32 22.86
CA GLY A 639 -10.71 -8.23 23.09
C GLY A 639 -9.28 -8.69 23.37
N LYS A 640 -8.83 -9.77 22.69
CA LYS A 640 -7.49 -10.35 22.85
C LYS A 640 -6.45 -9.83 21.85
N SER A 641 -6.71 -8.69 21.23
CA SER A 641 -5.70 -7.97 20.42
C SER A 641 -4.66 -7.30 21.33
N PRO A 642 -3.42 -7.07 20.83
CA PRO A 642 -2.38 -6.44 21.61
C PRO A 642 -2.74 -5.02 22.06
N SER A 643 -2.50 -4.73 23.35
CA SER A 643 -2.60 -3.37 23.91
C SER A 643 -1.33 -2.56 23.62
N ARG A 644 -1.46 -1.25 23.72
CA ARG A 644 -0.30 -0.32 23.66
C ARG A 644 0.44 -0.20 25.01
N LYS A 645 -0.20 -0.64 26.10
CA LYS A 645 0.28 -0.42 27.47
C LYS A 645 1.03 -1.64 27.99
N VAL A 646 2.19 -1.39 28.58
CA VAL A 646 2.94 -2.38 29.37
C VAL A 646 2.11 -2.87 30.54
N GLY A 647 2.21 -4.16 30.86
CA GLY A 647 1.40 -4.81 31.91
C GLY A 647 0.02 -5.24 31.44
N GLU A 648 -0.31 -5.03 30.17
CA GLU A 648 -1.51 -5.55 29.52
C GLU A 648 -1.11 -6.60 28.46
N ILE A 649 -2.09 -7.19 27.80
CA ILE A 649 -1.86 -8.17 26.72
C ILE A 649 -1.03 -7.56 25.60
N ASP A 650 0.02 -8.26 25.18
CA ASP A 650 0.85 -7.91 24.03
C ASP A 650 0.71 -8.92 22.89
N ASN A 651 1.56 -8.82 21.85
CA ASN A 651 1.57 -9.73 20.70
C ASN A 651 1.68 -11.21 21.12
N ARG A 652 2.54 -11.53 22.09
CA ARG A 652 2.73 -12.91 22.59
C ARG A 652 1.48 -13.45 23.27
N GLY A 653 0.83 -12.63 24.07
CA GLY A 653 -0.46 -12.94 24.70
C GLY A 653 -1.57 -13.15 23.69
N SER A 654 -1.63 -12.29 22.66
CA SER A 654 -2.58 -12.45 21.55
C SER A 654 -2.36 -13.77 20.80
N HIS A 655 -1.11 -14.15 20.53
CA HIS A 655 -0.78 -15.43 19.90
C HIS A 655 -1.17 -16.64 20.78
N PHE A 656 -0.99 -16.52 22.08
CA PHE A 656 -1.43 -17.55 23.03
C PHE A 656 -2.94 -17.76 22.96
N PHE A 657 -3.74 -16.69 23.00
CA PHE A 657 -5.19 -16.80 22.92
C PHE A 657 -5.65 -17.31 21.55
N LEU A 658 -4.99 -16.87 20.46
CA LEU A 658 -5.29 -17.41 19.13
C LEU A 658 -5.06 -18.92 19.09
N ALA A 659 -3.92 -19.40 19.57
CA ALA A 659 -3.59 -20.83 19.61
C ALA A 659 -4.61 -21.62 20.44
N THR A 660 -5.01 -21.06 21.58
CA THR A 660 -6.01 -21.66 22.47
C THR A 660 -7.36 -21.80 21.77
N PHE A 661 -7.88 -20.67 21.21
CA PHE A 661 -9.16 -20.66 20.52
C PHE A 661 -9.15 -21.53 19.27
N TRP A 662 -8.06 -21.52 18.52
CA TRP A 662 -7.93 -22.35 17.32
C TRP A 662 -7.87 -23.84 17.66
N ALA A 663 -7.13 -24.23 18.72
CA ALA A 663 -7.11 -25.60 19.20
C ALA A 663 -8.50 -26.08 19.70
N GLU A 664 -9.24 -25.22 20.41
CA GLU A 664 -10.61 -25.51 20.84
C GLU A 664 -11.57 -25.70 19.64
N GLU A 665 -11.51 -24.81 18.64
CA GLU A 665 -12.32 -24.94 17.42
C GLU A 665 -11.99 -26.24 16.67
N LEU A 666 -10.70 -26.58 16.56
CA LEU A 666 -10.25 -27.85 15.95
C LEU A 666 -10.71 -29.08 16.73
N ALA A 667 -10.64 -29.04 18.06
CA ALA A 667 -11.09 -30.14 18.91
C ALA A 667 -12.61 -30.39 18.84
N ASN A 668 -13.39 -29.34 18.57
CA ASN A 668 -14.85 -29.39 18.60
C ASN A 668 -15.50 -29.50 17.21
N GLN A 669 -14.76 -29.35 16.12
CA GLN A 669 -15.30 -29.51 14.76
C GLN A 669 -15.61 -30.97 14.44
N THR A 670 -16.52 -31.21 13.47
CA THR A 670 -17.00 -32.53 13.08
C THR A 670 -16.62 -32.92 11.65
N ASP A 671 -15.88 -32.08 10.94
CA ASP A 671 -15.54 -32.28 9.54
C ASP A 671 -14.38 -33.26 9.36
N ASP A 672 -13.46 -33.33 10.34
CA ASP A 672 -12.33 -34.25 10.37
C ASP A 672 -12.08 -34.79 11.79
N ALA A 673 -12.42 -36.05 12.01
CA ALA A 673 -12.30 -36.71 13.31
C ALA A 673 -10.85 -36.89 13.78
N ASP A 674 -9.91 -37.04 12.87
CA ASP A 674 -8.48 -37.22 13.21
C ASP A 674 -7.90 -35.90 13.73
N LEU A 675 -8.24 -34.78 13.08
CA LEU A 675 -7.86 -33.46 13.58
C LEU A 675 -8.51 -33.16 14.91
N ALA A 676 -9.81 -33.47 15.09
CA ALA A 676 -10.48 -33.27 16.35
C ALA A 676 -9.78 -34.05 17.50
N ALA A 677 -9.41 -35.30 17.24
CA ALA A 677 -8.68 -36.13 18.20
C ALA A 677 -7.28 -35.58 18.51
N ALA A 678 -6.54 -35.11 17.49
CA ALA A 678 -5.19 -34.57 17.65
C ALA A 678 -5.16 -33.30 18.53
N PHE A 679 -6.21 -32.46 18.45
CA PHE A 679 -6.27 -31.21 19.22
C PHE A 679 -6.97 -31.29 20.56
N LYS A 680 -7.62 -32.41 20.89
CA LYS A 680 -8.40 -32.54 22.14
C LYS A 680 -7.57 -32.28 23.40
N ASP A 681 -6.41 -32.92 23.51
CA ASP A 681 -5.54 -32.77 24.67
C ASP A 681 -4.86 -31.40 24.70
N VAL A 682 -4.43 -30.89 23.55
CA VAL A 682 -3.82 -29.55 23.41
C VAL A 682 -4.81 -28.46 23.81
N ALA A 683 -6.04 -28.51 23.31
CA ALA A 683 -7.09 -27.56 23.69
C ALA A 683 -7.36 -27.61 25.21
N SER A 684 -7.45 -28.80 25.78
CA SER A 684 -7.67 -28.95 27.22
C SER A 684 -6.52 -28.38 28.06
N GLN A 685 -5.28 -28.62 27.66
CA GLN A 685 -4.09 -28.10 28.37
C GLN A 685 -4.01 -26.57 28.27
N LEU A 686 -4.18 -26.00 27.07
CA LEU A 686 -4.14 -24.55 26.88
C LEU A 686 -5.25 -23.85 27.66
N SER A 687 -6.48 -24.38 27.64
CA SER A 687 -7.62 -23.78 28.30
C SER A 687 -7.54 -23.87 29.82
N SER A 688 -7.11 -25.02 30.36
CA SER A 688 -7.01 -25.23 31.82
C SER A 688 -5.88 -24.40 32.46
N GLN A 689 -4.90 -23.99 31.68
CA GLN A 689 -3.72 -23.21 32.13
C GLN A 689 -3.75 -21.76 31.62
N ALA A 690 -4.90 -21.32 31.07
CA ALA A 690 -4.98 -20.06 30.34
C ALA A 690 -4.61 -18.84 31.20
N ASP A 691 -5.14 -18.77 32.41
CA ASP A 691 -4.87 -17.64 33.31
C ASP A 691 -3.41 -17.61 33.78
N GLU A 692 -2.79 -18.77 34.02
CA GLU A 692 -1.40 -18.89 34.45
C GLU A 692 -0.45 -18.47 33.31
N ILE A 693 -0.65 -19.00 32.10
CA ILE A 693 0.18 -18.68 30.94
C ILE A 693 0.01 -17.21 30.54
N ALA A 694 -1.22 -16.71 30.50
CA ALA A 694 -1.47 -15.30 30.17
C ALA A 694 -0.80 -14.36 31.18
N GLN A 695 -0.88 -14.65 32.48
CA GLN A 695 -0.22 -13.86 33.51
C GLN A 695 1.30 -13.92 33.38
N ALA A 696 1.88 -15.11 33.12
CA ALA A 696 3.31 -15.25 32.93
C ALA A 696 3.84 -14.46 31.73
N LEU A 697 3.07 -14.36 30.64
CA LEU A 697 3.39 -13.51 29.49
C LEU A 697 3.36 -12.01 29.83
N VAL A 698 2.44 -11.58 30.68
CA VAL A 698 2.38 -10.20 31.19
C VAL A 698 3.55 -9.93 32.14
N ASP A 699 3.87 -10.85 33.03
CA ASP A 699 4.95 -10.71 34.04
C ASP A 699 6.34 -10.63 33.39
N ALA A 700 6.49 -11.15 32.16
CA ALA A 700 7.73 -11.04 31.40
C ALA A 700 8.03 -9.62 30.91
N GLN A 701 7.06 -8.72 30.99
CA GLN A 701 7.16 -7.33 30.50
C GLN A 701 7.75 -6.39 31.57
N GLY A 702 8.01 -5.13 31.19
CA GLY A 702 8.33 -4.03 32.10
C GLY A 702 9.83 -3.84 32.37
N ASN A 703 10.70 -4.64 31.73
CA ASN A 703 12.14 -4.48 31.83
C ASN A 703 12.74 -4.41 30.42
N PRO A 704 13.86 -3.69 30.22
CA PRO A 704 14.54 -3.67 28.94
C PRO A 704 14.91 -5.07 28.43
N ALA A 705 14.78 -5.27 27.13
CA ALA A 705 15.12 -6.53 26.46
C ALA A 705 16.25 -6.30 25.44
N ASP A 706 17.25 -7.18 25.45
CA ASP A 706 18.38 -7.15 24.51
C ASP A 706 18.14 -8.11 23.35
N LEU A 707 17.82 -7.58 22.18
CA LEU A 707 17.60 -8.33 20.93
C LEU A 707 18.92 -8.74 20.26
N GLY A 708 20.05 -8.16 20.67
CA GLY A 708 21.37 -8.43 20.08
C GLY A 708 21.63 -7.73 18.75
N GLY A 709 20.69 -6.97 18.21
CA GLY A 709 20.78 -6.19 16.98
C GLY A 709 19.40 -5.72 16.51
N TYR A 710 19.37 -4.67 15.69
CA TYR A 710 18.13 -4.13 15.12
C TYR A 710 17.82 -4.75 13.74
N TYR A 711 18.79 -4.67 12.82
CA TYR A 711 18.65 -5.22 11.47
C TYR A 711 19.06 -6.69 11.38
N TRP A 712 19.91 -7.14 12.31
CA TRP A 712 20.40 -8.51 12.42
C TRP A 712 20.32 -8.98 13.86
N PRO A 713 19.09 -9.19 14.40
CA PRO A 713 18.92 -9.63 15.78
C PRO A 713 19.49 -11.02 16.02
N ASN A 714 19.91 -11.27 17.27
CA ASN A 714 20.39 -12.58 17.68
C ASN A 714 19.22 -13.56 17.87
N ASP A 715 19.20 -14.65 17.14
CA ASP A 715 18.10 -15.62 17.12
C ASP A 715 17.80 -16.22 18.50
N GLU A 716 18.82 -16.53 19.28
CA GLU A 716 18.68 -17.16 20.60
C GLU A 716 18.06 -16.17 21.60
N LYS A 717 18.58 -14.96 21.66
CA LYS A 717 18.06 -13.90 22.52
C LYS A 717 16.63 -13.53 22.14
N THR A 718 16.37 -13.31 20.86
CA THR A 718 15.06 -12.93 20.37
C THR A 718 14.02 -14.03 20.58
N SER A 719 14.38 -15.28 20.36
CA SER A 719 13.51 -16.42 20.64
C SER A 719 13.16 -16.52 22.13
N ALA A 720 14.13 -16.31 23.03
CA ALA A 720 13.88 -16.31 24.47
C ALA A 720 12.94 -15.19 24.90
N ILE A 721 13.08 -14.00 24.31
CA ILE A 721 12.20 -12.84 24.58
C ILE A 721 10.78 -13.09 24.04
N MET A 722 10.65 -13.67 22.86
CA MET A 722 9.35 -13.84 22.20
C MET A 722 8.63 -15.13 22.59
N ARG A 723 9.32 -16.07 23.23
CA ARG A 723 8.77 -17.35 23.77
C ARG A 723 9.15 -17.56 25.23
N PRO A 724 8.82 -16.63 26.16
CA PRO A 724 9.33 -16.65 27.52
C PRO A 724 8.68 -17.72 28.43
N VAL A 725 7.54 -18.30 28.03
CA VAL A 725 6.77 -19.27 28.86
C VAL A 725 7.01 -20.69 28.35
N ALA A 726 7.88 -21.42 29.03
CA ALA A 726 8.27 -22.79 28.66
C ALA A 726 7.05 -23.74 28.57
N GLN A 727 6.14 -23.66 29.52
CA GLN A 727 4.92 -24.47 29.56
C GLN A 727 4.08 -24.34 28.29
N PHE A 728 3.87 -23.12 27.81
CA PHE A 728 3.17 -22.87 26.52
C PHE A 728 3.95 -23.47 25.35
N ASN A 729 5.26 -23.25 25.33
CA ASN A 729 6.12 -23.77 24.25
C ASN A 729 6.08 -25.31 24.18
N GLU A 730 6.11 -26.01 25.31
CA GLU A 730 6.06 -27.47 25.39
C GLU A 730 4.73 -28.03 24.85
N ILE A 731 3.61 -27.38 25.17
CA ILE A 731 2.28 -27.79 24.65
C ILE A 731 2.25 -27.69 23.12
N ILE A 732 2.71 -26.56 22.56
CA ILE A 732 2.73 -26.35 21.11
C ILE A 732 3.71 -27.30 20.41
N ASP A 733 4.94 -27.42 20.91
CA ASP A 733 5.96 -28.28 20.32
C ASP A 733 5.59 -29.78 20.41
N GLY A 734 4.71 -30.13 21.33
CA GLY A 734 4.14 -31.48 21.48
C GLY A 734 3.29 -31.94 20.29
N LEU A 735 2.70 -31.01 19.52
CA LEU A 735 1.94 -31.32 18.32
C LEU A 735 2.81 -31.80 17.13
N LYS A 736 4.08 -31.45 17.12
CA LYS A 736 5.02 -31.82 16.05
C LYS A 736 5.54 -33.28 16.14
N LYS A 737 5.14 -34.00 17.17
CA LYS A 737 5.51 -35.39 17.40
C LYS A 737 4.46 -36.35 16.87
#